data_ea963a0c1768f3f5596d2e7fd34ed497
#
_entry.id   ea963a0c1768f3f5596d2e7fd34ed497
#
_cell.length_a   1.000
_cell.length_b   1.000
_cell.length_c   1.000
_cell.angle_alpha   90.00
_cell.angle_beta   90.00
_cell.angle_gamma   90.00
#
_symmetry.space_group_name_H-M   'P 1'
#
loop_
_entity.id
_entity.type
_entity.pdbx_description
1 polymer ?
#
loop_
_entity_poly.entity_id
_entity_poly.type
_entity_poly.pdbx_seq_one_letter_code
_entity_poly.pdbx_strand_id
1 'polypeptide(L)'
;MTDVTKKKIVKWFWTLITCGIAMVAGLLVLVWMFADIPSFEDLENPDSKLATQVIAEDGEILTTFHIENRSYVTYDELSPNLVNAAIATEDVRFYNHSGIDFRALARVAFKTVLGGNSGQGGGSTITQQLAKTLYPREDVSSKIPGMSILKMVWIKLKEWITAVKLERNYTKDEIMNMYMNQVFFGSNAYGIKAASQTFFAKNPIDLTVEESATLVGMVNKPTRYNPALNPDKSLVRRNFVISQMEKAGFITKAECDSIQQIPITLSYQIQDHNAGFGPYFRDMLRRTMNAKKPKKSSYAQYEDYVVDSLQWADDGLYGWLNKNKKADGSSYNLDRDGLRIYTTINYKMQKYAEEAVAEHLGKDLQKSFWRDLRRKTNKPFSNDIPKETINQLMKQARRWSDRYRIMKNNGASEAEIVKSFDQPVEMRVFSWNRKGYIDTVMTPNDSIKYYKSHLRAAFMAIEPHTGHVKAYVGGPNYRYFKYDNVRQGKRQVGSTIKPFLYTLAMQEGMSPCDKVVNVPQTFIVGDTTWTPKSTDKDEWIGQTVTLKWGLTKSSNNISAYLMKQYGPNAMVEMMRKMGVGSYLDPVYPLCVGSADISVYEMVSAYNTFPSKGVYVSPIFVTRIEDNMGNVLGEFSNSKREAVSEYTAYLMANLMQGVVNSGTGVRLRAKYGLKGEIAGKTGTTNDQSDGWFIGYTPSLTAGVWVGAEDRQVHFESLSLGGGSNMALPIWGLFMQKVMKDGTLGVYETDRFIAPPGISLNLDCDGSDADAAVRAEESEEYFFE
;
A
#
# COMPACT_ATOMS: atom_id res chain seq x y z
N MET A 1 -34.29 -63.44 36.78
CA MET A 1 -33.29 -62.68 37.49
C MET A 1 -33.73 -62.52 38.93
N THR A 2 -32.94 -63.01 39.90
CA THR A 2 -33.33 -62.95 41.34
C THR A 2 -33.21 -61.50 41.83
N ASP A 3 -34.03 -61.13 42.87
CA ASP A 3 -34.05 -59.75 43.42
C ASP A 3 -32.66 -59.30 43.95
N VAL A 4 -31.83 -60.25 44.35
CA VAL A 4 -30.40 -60.02 44.77
C VAL A 4 -29.55 -59.54 43.58
N THR A 5 -29.78 -60.11 42.40
CA THR A 5 -29.04 -59.75 41.16
C THR A 5 -29.46 -58.36 40.67
N LYS A 6 -30.76 -58.00 40.75
CA LYS A 6 -31.25 -56.64 40.41
C LYS A 6 -30.65 -55.59 41.36
N LYS A 7 -30.63 -55.82 42.67
CA LYS A 7 -30.00 -54.91 43.64
C LYS A 7 -28.50 -54.72 43.42
N LYS A 8 -27.75 -55.77 43.05
CA LYS A 8 -26.34 -55.67 42.70
C LYS A 8 -26.13 -54.84 41.43
N ILE A 9 -26.93 -55.05 40.38
CA ILE A 9 -26.83 -54.28 39.14
C ILE A 9 -27.14 -52.81 39.36
N VAL A 10 -28.18 -52.49 40.16
CA VAL A 10 -28.53 -51.10 40.51
C VAL A 10 -27.40 -50.46 41.33
N LYS A 11 -26.81 -51.18 42.29
CA LYS A 11 -25.70 -50.68 43.08
C LYS A 11 -24.43 -50.42 42.22
N TRP A 12 -24.07 -51.33 41.33
CA TRP A 12 -22.99 -51.15 40.38
C TRP A 12 -23.25 -49.97 39.40
N PHE A 13 -24.47 -49.83 38.94
CA PHE A 13 -24.87 -48.71 38.08
C PHE A 13 -24.68 -47.34 38.78
N TRP A 14 -25.15 -47.24 40.04
CA TRP A 14 -24.95 -46.00 40.82
C TRP A 14 -23.48 -45.76 41.20
N THR A 15 -22.74 -46.83 41.50
CA THR A 15 -21.28 -46.73 41.77
C THR A 15 -20.55 -46.22 40.54
N LEU A 16 -20.84 -46.73 39.35
CA LEU A 16 -20.24 -46.27 38.10
C LEU A 16 -20.58 -44.79 37.83
N ILE A 17 -21.80 -44.36 38.05
CA ILE A 17 -22.21 -42.96 37.90
C ILE A 17 -21.49 -42.08 38.91
N THR A 18 -21.44 -42.43 40.18
CA THR A 18 -20.72 -41.62 41.19
C THR A 18 -19.26 -41.57 40.95
N CYS A 19 -18.61 -42.66 40.55
CA CYS A 19 -17.18 -42.67 40.16
C CYS A 19 -16.94 -41.79 38.91
N GLY A 20 -17.84 -41.82 37.92
CA GLY A 20 -17.77 -40.99 36.75
C GLY A 20 -17.89 -39.48 37.08
N ILE A 21 -18.83 -39.12 37.97
CA ILE A 21 -18.99 -37.72 38.43
C ILE A 21 -17.76 -37.26 39.20
N ALA A 22 -17.24 -38.13 40.13
CA ALA A 22 -16.06 -37.82 40.92
C ALA A 22 -14.79 -37.63 40.00
N MET A 23 -14.68 -38.46 38.98
CA MET A 23 -13.59 -38.35 38.00
C MET A 23 -13.65 -37.02 37.20
N VAL A 24 -14.89 -36.62 36.74
CA VAL A 24 -15.08 -35.33 36.04
C VAL A 24 -14.80 -34.15 36.98
N ALA A 25 -15.27 -34.23 38.25
CA ALA A 25 -15.01 -33.19 39.22
C ALA A 25 -13.48 -33.08 39.55
N GLY A 26 -12.81 -34.22 39.71
CA GLY A 26 -11.35 -34.24 39.89
C GLY A 26 -10.59 -33.63 38.68
N LEU A 27 -10.98 -33.96 37.46
CA LEU A 27 -10.45 -33.37 36.24
C LEU A 27 -10.67 -31.85 36.16
N LEU A 28 -11.85 -31.37 36.55
CA LEU A 28 -12.14 -29.93 36.60
C LEU A 28 -11.25 -29.20 37.62
N VAL A 29 -11.02 -29.81 38.81
CA VAL A 29 -10.10 -29.25 39.81
C VAL A 29 -8.65 -29.24 39.29
N LEU A 30 -8.21 -30.30 38.63
CA LEU A 30 -6.88 -30.35 38.02
C LEU A 30 -6.71 -29.29 36.94
N VAL A 31 -7.70 -29.10 36.06
CA VAL A 31 -7.69 -28.04 35.04
C VAL A 31 -7.66 -26.66 35.71
N TRP A 32 -8.45 -26.46 36.77
CA TRP A 32 -8.45 -25.20 37.51
C TRP A 32 -7.11 -24.89 38.21
N MET A 33 -6.41 -25.91 38.69
CA MET A 33 -5.12 -25.75 39.37
C MET A 33 -3.91 -25.63 38.43
N PHE A 34 -3.93 -26.32 37.28
CA PHE A 34 -2.76 -26.47 36.41
C PHE A 34 -2.95 -25.90 34.99
N ALA A 35 -4.15 -25.49 34.62
CA ALA A 35 -4.37 -24.84 33.33
C ALA A 35 -4.12 -23.34 33.48
N ASP A 36 -3.43 -22.78 32.50
CA ASP A 36 -3.31 -21.35 32.30
C ASP A 36 -4.72 -20.83 31.89
N ILE A 37 -5.54 -20.49 32.89
CA ILE A 37 -6.89 -19.97 32.70
C ILE A 37 -6.78 -18.46 32.80
N PRO A 38 -7.33 -17.72 31.80
CA PRO A 38 -7.25 -16.28 31.77
C PRO A 38 -7.62 -15.62 33.09
N SER A 39 -6.81 -14.63 33.50
CA SER A 39 -7.10 -13.81 34.68
C SER A 39 -8.38 -12.97 34.45
N PHE A 40 -8.87 -12.32 35.48
CA PHE A 40 -9.99 -11.38 35.36
C PHE A 40 -9.57 -10.17 34.51
N GLU A 41 -8.35 -9.71 34.65
CA GLU A 41 -7.72 -8.63 33.89
C GLU A 41 -7.64 -8.94 32.38
N ASP A 42 -7.30 -10.21 32.03
CA ASP A 42 -7.30 -10.69 30.65
C ASP A 42 -8.72 -10.79 30.04
N LEU A 43 -9.74 -10.97 30.88
CA LEU A 43 -11.14 -11.01 30.45
C LEU A 43 -11.75 -9.61 30.30
N GLU A 44 -11.33 -8.65 31.14
CA GLU A 44 -11.71 -7.24 31.05
C GLU A 44 -11.02 -6.53 29.87
N ASN A 45 -9.79 -6.88 29.63
CA ASN A 45 -9.00 -6.45 28.49
C ASN A 45 -8.64 -7.69 27.67
N PRO A 46 -9.60 -8.33 26.97
CA PRO A 46 -9.21 -9.35 26.02
C PRO A 46 -8.17 -8.69 25.13
N ASP A 47 -7.06 -9.38 24.85
CA ASP A 47 -6.07 -8.99 23.80
C ASP A 47 -6.86 -8.84 22.47
N SER A 48 -7.78 -7.90 22.48
CA SER A 48 -8.49 -7.47 21.29
C SER A 48 -7.43 -6.89 20.41
N LYS A 49 -7.03 -7.62 19.40
CA LYS A 49 -6.10 -7.22 18.35
C LYS A 49 -6.61 -5.90 17.80
N LEU A 50 -6.23 -4.82 18.49
CA LEU A 50 -6.61 -3.47 18.15
C LEU A 50 -5.95 -3.12 16.83
N ALA A 51 -6.73 -2.60 15.90
CA ALA A 51 -6.18 -2.13 14.64
C ALA A 51 -5.22 -0.97 14.90
N THR A 52 -3.99 -1.08 14.43
CA THR A 52 -3.07 0.05 14.44
C THR A 52 -3.58 1.12 13.48
N GLN A 53 -3.69 2.35 13.96
CA GLN A 53 -4.16 3.50 13.20
C GLN A 53 -2.97 4.27 12.62
N VAL A 54 -3.05 4.62 11.35
CA VAL A 54 -2.12 5.53 10.66
C VAL A 54 -2.85 6.85 10.50
N ILE A 55 -2.37 7.85 11.22
CA ILE A 55 -3.02 9.15 11.37
C ILE A 55 -2.26 10.18 10.52
N ALA A 56 -2.98 10.93 9.70
CA ALA A 56 -2.44 12.02 8.93
C ALA A 56 -2.09 13.23 9.83
N GLU A 57 -1.33 14.17 9.30
CA GLU A 57 -0.94 15.41 10.01
C GLU A 57 -2.14 16.24 10.46
N ASP A 58 -3.22 16.22 9.67
CA ASP A 58 -4.49 16.92 9.93
C ASP A 58 -5.44 16.14 10.87
N GLY A 59 -4.99 15.02 11.46
CA GLY A 59 -5.75 14.21 12.41
C GLY A 59 -6.67 13.17 11.77
N GLU A 60 -6.82 13.16 10.45
CA GLU A 60 -7.63 12.18 9.74
C GLU A 60 -6.96 10.79 9.72
N ILE A 61 -7.75 9.72 9.77
CA ILE A 61 -7.23 8.36 9.66
C ILE A 61 -6.99 8.02 8.19
N LEU A 62 -5.73 7.92 7.79
CA LEU A 62 -5.34 7.50 6.44
C LEU A 62 -5.70 6.04 6.17
N THR A 63 -5.37 5.17 7.11
CA THR A 63 -5.54 3.73 6.98
C THR A 63 -5.34 3.04 8.33
N THR A 64 -5.64 1.75 8.38
CA THR A 64 -5.40 0.91 9.55
C THR A 64 -4.58 -0.33 9.18
N PHE A 65 -3.77 -0.82 10.12
CA PHE A 65 -3.19 -2.16 10.04
C PHE A 65 -3.96 -3.09 10.97
N HIS A 66 -4.40 -4.21 10.45
CA HIS A 66 -5.09 -5.24 11.21
C HIS A 66 -4.93 -6.59 10.50
N ILE A 67 -4.83 -7.66 11.28
CA ILE A 67 -4.89 -9.04 10.73
C ILE A 67 -6.31 -9.34 10.28
N GLU A 68 -7.26 -8.80 11.03
CA GLU A 68 -8.67 -9.08 10.93
C GLU A 68 -9.41 -7.74 10.80
N ASN A 69 -10.25 -7.60 9.80
CA ASN A 69 -11.09 -6.40 9.64
C ASN A 69 -12.15 -6.42 10.75
N ARG A 70 -11.85 -5.83 11.91
CA ARG A 70 -12.72 -5.73 13.07
C ARG A 70 -13.12 -4.29 13.28
N SER A 71 -14.39 -3.99 13.09
CA SER A 71 -15.01 -2.76 13.55
C SER A 71 -16.00 -3.15 14.63
N TYR A 72 -15.82 -2.64 15.85
CA TYR A 72 -16.73 -2.91 16.96
C TYR A 72 -18.03 -2.17 16.80
N VAL A 73 -19.11 -2.82 17.26
CA VAL A 73 -20.45 -2.25 17.44
C VAL A 73 -20.89 -2.47 18.89
N THR A 74 -21.73 -1.59 19.39
CA THR A 74 -22.42 -1.79 20.66
C THR A 74 -23.61 -2.75 20.48
N TYR A 75 -24.17 -3.28 21.57
CA TYR A 75 -25.31 -4.19 21.49
C TYR A 75 -26.52 -3.53 20.82
N ASP A 76 -26.76 -2.25 21.10
CA ASP A 76 -27.87 -1.47 20.53
C ASP A 76 -27.75 -1.23 19.02
N GLU A 77 -26.54 -1.40 18.46
CA GLU A 77 -26.30 -1.35 17.02
C GLU A 77 -26.48 -2.70 16.31
N LEU A 78 -26.86 -3.76 17.05
CA LEU A 78 -27.19 -5.07 16.48
C LEU A 78 -28.66 -5.14 16.09
N SER A 79 -28.96 -5.69 14.91
CA SER A 79 -30.33 -5.99 14.52
C SER A 79 -30.94 -7.05 15.45
N PRO A 80 -32.17 -6.88 15.98
CA PRO A 80 -32.86 -7.92 16.69
C PRO A 80 -33.02 -9.22 15.88
N ASN A 81 -33.14 -9.11 14.56
CA ASN A 81 -33.19 -10.26 13.65
C ASN A 81 -31.91 -11.09 13.70
N LEU A 82 -30.76 -10.43 13.79
CA LEU A 82 -29.45 -11.07 13.87
C LEU A 82 -29.27 -11.83 15.19
N VAL A 83 -29.63 -11.18 16.31
CA VAL A 83 -29.57 -11.78 17.67
C VAL A 83 -30.50 -13.00 17.73
N ASN A 84 -31.71 -12.87 17.25
CA ASN A 84 -32.69 -13.96 17.21
C ASN A 84 -32.25 -15.13 16.32
N ALA A 85 -31.63 -14.83 15.14
CA ALA A 85 -31.10 -15.86 14.26
C ALA A 85 -29.96 -16.64 14.93
N ALA A 86 -29.05 -15.95 15.63
CA ALA A 86 -27.93 -16.58 16.34
C ALA A 86 -28.45 -17.47 17.50
N ILE A 87 -29.35 -16.96 18.32
CA ILE A 87 -29.96 -17.73 19.42
C ILE A 87 -30.69 -18.96 18.88
N ALA A 88 -31.54 -18.79 17.87
CA ALA A 88 -32.29 -19.89 17.29
C ALA A 88 -31.43 -21.00 16.73
N THR A 89 -30.25 -20.64 16.18
CA THR A 89 -29.37 -21.56 15.43
C THR A 89 -28.27 -22.17 16.28
N GLU A 90 -27.63 -21.37 17.11
CA GLU A 90 -26.43 -21.77 17.85
C GLU A 90 -26.75 -22.17 19.30
N ASP A 91 -27.71 -21.49 19.96
CA ASP A 91 -27.97 -21.69 21.38
C ASP A 91 -29.41 -21.27 21.80
N VAL A 92 -30.39 -22.06 21.45
CA VAL A 92 -31.79 -21.71 21.67
C VAL A 92 -32.20 -21.45 23.14
N ARG A 93 -31.37 -21.86 24.08
CA ARG A 93 -31.56 -21.65 25.53
C ARG A 93 -30.52 -20.71 26.14
N PHE A 94 -29.93 -19.86 25.34
CA PHE A 94 -28.86 -18.94 25.73
C PHE A 94 -29.15 -18.17 27.02
N TYR A 95 -30.36 -17.66 27.19
CA TYR A 95 -30.78 -16.93 28.39
C TYR A 95 -31.08 -17.84 29.61
N ASN A 96 -31.11 -19.19 29.45
CA ASN A 96 -31.55 -20.12 30.47
C ASN A 96 -30.45 -20.98 31.09
N HIS A 97 -29.17 -20.69 30.81
CA HIS A 97 -28.01 -21.39 31.38
C HIS A 97 -26.86 -20.41 31.67
N SER A 98 -25.90 -20.85 32.49
CA SER A 98 -24.72 -20.07 32.89
C SER A 98 -23.45 -20.61 32.21
N GLY A 99 -23.37 -20.50 30.88
CA GLY A 99 -22.22 -20.89 30.05
C GLY A 99 -22.20 -22.35 29.59
N ILE A 100 -22.84 -23.26 30.32
CA ILE A 100 -22.94 -24.68 29.97
C ILE A 100 -24.40 -25.10 29.94
N ASP A 101 -24.86 -25.62 28.80
CA ASP A 101 -26.18 -26.20 28.64
C ASP A 101 -26.15 -27.73 28.88
N PHE A 102 -26.34 -28.15 30.13
CA PHE A 102 -26.33 -29.56 30.50
C PHE A 102 -27.44 -30.38 29.81
N ARG A 103 -28.59 -29.78 29.48
CA ARG A 103 -29.69 -30.48 28.76
C ARG A 103 -29.29 -30.71 27.28
N ALA A 104 -28.60 -29.77 26.66
CA ALA A 104 -28.09 -29.96 25.31
C ALA A 104 -26.99 -31.04 25.30
N LEU A 105 -26.09 -31.02 26.27
CA LEU A 105 -25.04 -32.04 26.43
C LEU A 105 -25.62 -33.44 26.62
N ALA A 106 -26.61 -33.61 27.53
CA ALA A 106 -27.29 -34.87 27.74
C ALA A 106 -27.99 -35.38 26.46
N ARG A 107 -28.66 -34.48 25.73
CA ARG A 107 -29.33 -34.81 24.45
C ARG A 107 -28.30 -35.29 23.39
N VAL A 108 -27.13 -34.62 23.27
CA VAL A 108 -26.10 -35.01 22.33
C VAL A 108 -25.45 -36.33 22.72
N ALA A 109 -25.13 -36.52 24.01
CA ALA A 109 -24.61 -37.78 24.53
C ALA A 109 -25.53 -38.97 24.25
N PHE A 110 -26.84 -38.79 24.50
CA PHE A 110 -27.86 -39.81 24.29
C PHE A 110 -28.00 -40.17 22.80
N LYS A 111 -28.03 -39.15 21.90
CA LYS A 111 -28.10 -39.35 20.44
C LYS A 111 -26.84 -40.00 19.85
N THR A 112 -25.67 -39.65 20.38
CA THR A 112 -24.39 -40.21 19.90
C THR A 112 -24.22 -41.65 20.33
N VAL A 113 -24.60 -41.99 21.58
CA VAL A 113 -24.45 -43.34 22.15
C VAL A 113 -25.51 -44.32 21.62
N LEU A 114 -26.77 -43.88 21.41
CA LEU A 114 -27.88 -44.72 20.96
C LEU A 114 -28.21 -44.64 19.45
N GLY A 115 -27.83 -43.53 18.78
CA GLY A 115 -28.21 -43.24 17.41
C GLY A 115 -27.15 -43.46 16.33
N GLY A 116 -25.89 -43.72 16.72
CA GLY A 116 -24.80 -43.96 15.76
C GLY A 116 -24.48 -42.81 14.80
N ASN A 117 -25.20 -41.68 14.86
CA ASN A 117 -25.06 -40.54 13.97
C ASN A 117 -24.31 -39.40 14.65
N SER A 118 -23.02 -39.29 14.36
CA SER A 118 -22.11 -38.27 14.89
C SER A 118 -22.27 -36.86 14.26
N GLY A 119 -23.30 -36.61 13.46
CA GLY A 119 -23.35 -35.43 12.58
C GLY A 119 -24.46 -34.40 12.83
N GLN A 120 -25.40 -34.62 13.76
CA GLN A 120 -26.56 -33.72 13.93
C GLN A 120 -26.63 -33.06 15.32
N GLY A 121 -26.20 -31.83 15.43
CA GLY A 121 -26.49 -30.90 16.54
C GLY A 121 -25.25 -30.57 17.39
N GLY A 122 -24.84 -29.31 17.39
CA GLY A 122 -23.81 -28.77 18.26
C GLY A 122 -24.27 -28.77 19.72
N GLY A 123 -23.43 -29.26 20.63
CA GLY A 123 -23.62 -29.18 22.09
C GLY A 123 -22.89 -28.02 22.75
N SER A 124 -22.27 -27.14 21.98
CA SER A 124 -21.52 -25.98 22.49
C SER A 124 -22.43 -24.74 22.51
N THR A 125 -22.41 -24.00 23.61
CA THR A 125 -23.13 -22.74 23.78
C THR A 125 -22.43 -21.58 23.08
N ILE A 126 -23.11 -20.45 22.87
CA ILE A 126 -22.55 -19.19 22.36
C ILE A 126 -21.37 -18.76 23.24
N THR A 127 -21.50 -18.83 24.56
CA THR A 127 -20.43 -18.47 25.51
C THR A 127 -19.20 -19.36 25.38
N GLN A 128 -19.38 -20.66 25.13
CA GLN A 128 -18.26 -21.59 24.86
C GLN A 128 -17.60 -21.31 23.51
N GLN A 129 -18.36 -20.91 22.49
CA GLN A 129 -17.82 -20.51 21.21
C GLN A 129 -17.02 -19.20 21.33
N LEU A 130 -17.51 -18.23 22.11
CA LEU A 130 -16.78 -17.01 22.45
C LEU A 130 -15.49 -17.33 23.19
N ALA A 131 -15.52 -18.16 24.24
CA ALA A 131 -14.33 -18.59 24.98
C ALA A 131 -13.26 -19.23 24.06
N LYS A 132 -13.69 -20.07 23.13
CA LYS A 132 -12.80 -20.66 22.10
C LYS A 132 -12.19 -19.64 21.17
N THR A 133 -12.88 -18.54 20.84
CA THR A 133 -12.42 -17.50 19.92
C THR A 133 -11.45 -16.54 20.61
N LEU A 134 -11.71 -16.21 21.86
CA LEU A 134 -10.84 -15.35 22.68
C LEU A 134 -9.48 -16.04 22.98
N TYR A 135 -9.51 -17.36 23.19
CA TYR A 135 -8.31 -18.14 23.55
C TYR A 135 -8.06 -19.24 22.51
N PRO A 136 -7.17 -19.00 21.54
CA PRO A 136 -6.88 -19.95 20.48
C PRO A 136 -6.38 -21.29 21.03
N ARG A 137 -6.82 -22.38 20.40
CA ARG A 137 -6.41 -23.75 20.79
C ARG A 137 -4.94 -23.98 20.52
N GLU A 138 -4.28 -24.62 21.49
CA GLU A 138 -2.97 -25.23 21.26
C GLU A 138 -3.06 -26.37 20.23
N ASP A 139 -1.96 -26.66 19.53
CA ASP A 139 -1.94 -27.74 18.54
C ASP A 139 -2.22 -29.10 19.20
N VAL A 140 -3.29 -29.75 18.73
CA VAL A 140 -3.76 -31.04 19.26
C VAL A 140 -2.98 -32.22 18.67
N SER A 141 -2.15 -31.99 17.65
CA SER A 141 -1.40 -33.06 16.99
C SER A 141 -0.44 -33.75 17.96
N SER A 142 -0.52 -35.07 18.07
CA SER A 142 0.40 -35.88 18.87
C SER A 142 0.71 -37.20 18.18
N LYS A 143 1.99 -37.59 18.19
CA LYS A 143 2.46 -38.87 17.68
C LYS A 143 2.12 -40.06 18.61
N ILE A 144 1.65 -39.76 19.84
CA ILE A 144 1.33 -40.78 20.84
C ILE A 144 -0.15 -41.17 20.71
N PRO A 145 -0.50 -42.45 20.48
CA PRO A 145 -1.89 -42.91 20.40
C PRO A 145 -2.69 -42.55 21.66
N GLY A 146 -3.90 -41.98 21.49
CA GLY A 146 -4.77 -41.57 22.61
C GLY A 146 -4.47 -40.20 23.20
N MET A 147 -3.27 -39.63 23.04
CA MET A 147 -2.89 -38.34 23.61
C MET A 147 -3.68 -37.19 22.99
N SER A 148 -4.06 -37.28 21.70
CA SER A 148 -4.90 -36.29 21.01
C SER A 148 -6.31 -36.20 21.61
N ILE A 149 -6.88 -37.31 22.08
CA ILE A 149 -8.18 -37.34 22.75
C ILE A 149 -8.08 -36.67 24.13
N LEU A 150 -7.06 -36.98 24.90
CA LEU A 150 -6.83 -36.36 26.21
C LEU A 150 -6.62 -34.85 26.10
N LYS A 151 -5.82 -34.41 25.13
CA LYS A 151 -5.64 -32.97 24.82
C LYS A 151 -6.97 -32.32 24.45
N MET A 152 -7.78 -32.96 23.63
CA MET A 152 -9.09 -32.44 23.25
C MET A 152 -10.03 -32.30 24.46
N VAL A 153 -10.08 -33.27 25.35
CA VAL A 153 -10.85 -33.19 26.59
C VAL A 153 -10.34 -32.05 27.48
N TRP A 154 -9.03 -31.94 27.64
CA TRP A 154 -8.40 -30.84 28.39
C TRP A 154 -8.77 -29.46 27.87
N ILE A 155 -8.70 -29.26 26.55
CA ILE A 155 -9.11 -28.02 25.89
C ILE A 155 -10.60 -27.74 26.12
N LYS A 156 -11.45 -28.75 26.01
CA LYS A 156 -12.88 -28.60 26.27
C LYS A 156 -13.20 -28.21 27.71
N LEU A 157 -12.48 -28.74 28.67
CA LEU A 157 -12.64 -28.35 30.07
C LEU A 157 -12.18 -26.90 30.31
N LYS A 158 -11.08 -26.46 29.69
CA LYS A 158 -10.68 -25.05 29.71
C LYS A 158 -11.80 -24.14 29.13
N GLU A 159 -12.35 -24.48 27.96
CA GLU A 159 -13.46 -23.74 27.33
C GLU A 159 -14.68 -23.64 28.29
N TRP A 160 -15.01 -24.70 29.01
CA TRP A 160 -16.14 -24.71 29.96
C TRP A 160 -15.90 -23.80 31.17
N ILE A 161 -14.71 -23.86 31.77
CA ILE A 161 -14.36 -23.02 32.92
C ILE A 161 -14.35 -21.55 32.49
N THR A 162 -13.77 -21.24 31.34
CA THR A 162 -13.76 -19.88 30.80
C THR A 162 -15.16 -19.37 30.49
N ALA A 163 -16.04 -20.22 29.93
CA ALA A 163 -17.43 -19.87 29.67
C ALA A 163 -18.18 -19.53 30.95
N VAL A 164 -18.00 -20.30 32.02
CA VAL A 164 -18.61 -20.01 33.33
C VAL A 164 -18.04 -18.73 33.95
N LYS A 165 -16.74 -18.44 33.78
CA LYS A 165 -16.16 -17.16 34.21
C LYS A 165 -16.77 -15.98 33.46
N LEU A 166 -16.92 -16.06 32.14
CA LEU A 166 -17.57 -15.03 31.33
C LEU A 166 -18.99 -14.75 31.82
N GLU A 167 -19.81 -15.77 32.03
CA GLU A 167 -21.21 -15.64 32.51
C GLU A 167 -21.34 -15.10 33.94
N ARG A 168 -20.28 -15.16 34.74
CA ARG A 168 -20.25 -14.54 36.07
C ARG A 168 -19.97 -13.05 36.04
N ASN A 169 -19.23 -12.58 35.00
CA ASN A 169 -18.71 -11.23 34.96
C ASN A 169 -19.44 -10.35 33.93
N TYR A 170 -20.10 -10.94 32.94
CA TYR A 170 -20.77 -10.22 31.86
C TYR A 170 -22.25 -10.65 31.77
N THR A 171 -23.07 -9.68 31.41
CA THR A 171 -24.48 -9.94 31.08
C THR A 171 -24.63 -10.74 29.80
N LYS A 172 -25.76 -11.31 29.55
CA LYS A 172 -26.06 -12.04 28.31
C LYS A 172 -25.93 -11.16 27.07
N ASP A 173 -26.33 -9.91 27.15
CA ASP A 173 -26.25 -8.95 26.04
C ASP A 173 -24.80 -8.56 25.75
N GLU A 174 -23.97 -8.37 26.78
CA GLU A 174 -22.53 -8.16 26.61
C GLU A 174 -21.83 -9.38 26.00
N ILE A 175 -22.18 -10.60 26.43
CA ILE A 175 -21.65 -11.85 25.86
C ILE A 175 -22.06 -11.98 24.38
N MET A 176 -23.33 -11.69 24.04
CA MET A 176 -23.80 -11.68 22.65
C MET A 176 -23.06 -10.64 21.82
N ASN A 177 -22.89 -9.45 22.35
CA ASN A 177 -22.16 -8.37 21.70
C ASN A 177 -20.68 -8.76 21.43
N MET A 178 -19.98 -9.29 22.45
CA MET A 178 -18.62 -9.79 22.29
C MET A 178 -18.56 -10.90 21.24
N TYR A 179 -19.52 -11.84 21.24
CA TYR A 179 -19.59 -12.93 20.27
C TYR A 179 -19.72 -12.40 18.84
N MET A 180 -20.68 -11.50 18.59
CA MET A 180 -20.92 -10.91 17.27
C MET A 180 -19.73 -10.09 16.76
N ASN A 181 -18.99 -9.44 17.65
CA ASN A 181 -17.79 -8.69 17.30
C ASN A 181 -16.54 -9.57 17.06
N GLN A 182 -16.55 -10.85 17.52
CA GLN A 182 -15.37 -11.74 17.44
C GLN A 182 -15.49 -12.80 16.34
N VAL A 183 -16.69 -13.17 15.93
CA VAL A 183 -16.90 -14.30 15.01
C VAL A 183 -16.38 -14.00 13.61
N PHE A 184 -15.77 -15.01 12.99
CA PHE A 184 -15.32 -14.96 11.60
C PHE A 184 -16.42 -15.36 10.63
N PHE A 185 -16.78 -14.46 9.70
CA PHE A 185 -17.83 -14.63 8.69
C PHE A 185 -17.31 -15.00 7.30
N GLY A 186 -16.01 -15.24 7.11
CA GLY A 186 -15.42 -15.48 5.80
C GLY A 186 -15.06 -14.19 5.06
N SER A 187 -14.42 -14.30 3.88
CA SER A 187 -13.98 -13.14 3.06
C SER A 187 -13.18 -12.09 3.86
N ASN A 188 -12.40 -12.54 4.83
CA ASN A 188 -11.63 -11.70 5.75
C ASN A 188 -12.47 -10.78 6.66
N ALA A 189 -13.79 -11.05 6.79
CA ALA A 189 -14.68 -10.29 7.65
C ALA A 189 -14.73 -10.93 9.05
N TYR A 190 -14.13 -10.26 10.02
CA TYR A 190 -14.18 -10.59 11.44
C TYR A 190 -15.09 -9.60 12.16
N GLY A 191 -16.08 -10.12 12.87
CA GLY A 191 -17.14 -9.34 13.49
C GLY A 191 -18.24 -8.93 12.51
N ILE A 192 -19.38 -8.64 13.09
CA ILE A 192 -20.64 -8.43 12.36
C ILE A 192 -20.63 -7.16 11.51
N LYS A 193 -19.96 -6.08 11.96
CA LYS A 193 -19.90 -4.83 11.19
C LYS A 193 -19.14 -5.02 9.89
N ALA A 194 -17.98 -5.69 9.97
CA ALA A 194 -17.21 -6.03 8.79
C ALA A 194 -17.98 -6.97 7.85
N ALA A 195 -18.71 -7.95 8.40
CA ALA A 195 -19.51 -8.87 7.61
C ALA A 195 -20.70 -8.19 6.92
N SER A 196 -21.47 -7.38 7.62
CA SER A 196 -22.62 -6.66 7.06
C SER A 196 -22.22 -5.70 5.96
N GLN A 197 -21.12 -4.97 6.15
CA GLN A 197 -20.56 -4.10 5.12
C GLN A 197 -20.01 -4.88 3.92
N THR A 198 -19.30 -6.01 4.15
CA THR A 198 -18.71 -6.82 3.09
C THR A 198 -19.77 -7.47 2.19
N PHE A 199 -20.83 -8.03 2.76
CA PHE A 199 -21.80 -8.81 2.01
C PHE A 199 -23.00 -8.00 1.54
N PHE A 200 -23.43 -6.98 2.32
CA PHE A 200 -24.68 -6.26 2.08
C PHE A 200 -24.51 -4.74 1.97
N ALA A 201 -23.34 -4.18 2.24
CA ALA A 201 -23.05 -2.74 2.30
C ALA A 201 -24.01 -1.98 3.27
N LYS A 202 -24.37 -2.62 4.40
CA LYS A 202 -25.30 -2.11 5.42
C LYS A 202 -24.63 -2.05 6.79
N ASN A 203 -25.19 -1.23 7.70
CA ASN A 203 -24.87 -1.35 9.12
C ASN A 203 -25.57 -2.57 9.73
N PRO A 204 -25.03 -3.15 10.82
CA PRO A 204 -25.63 -4.33 11.45
C PRO A 204 -27.08 -4.15 11.91
N ILE A 205 -27.47 -2.94 12.34
CA ILE A 205 -28.84 -2.63 12.76
C ILE A 205 -29.84 -2.70 11.60
N ASP A 206 -29.41 -2.44 10.36
CA ASP A 206 -30.25 -2.38 9.17
C ASP A 206 -30.43 -3.75 8.48
N LEU A 207 -29.87 -4.83 9.06
CA LEU A 207 -29.96 -6.17 8.48
C LEU A 207 -31.39 -6.72 8.58
N THR A 208 -31.91 -7.20 7.44
CA THR A 208 -33.18 -7.89 7.36
C THR A 208 -33.10 -9.33 7.93
N VAL A 209 -34.22 -10.03 8.05
CA VAL A 209 -34.21 -11.40 8.55
C VAL A 209 -33.43 -12.35 7.66
N GLU A 210 -33.60 -12.28 6.34
CA GLU A 210 -32.88 -13.13 5.36
C GLU A 210 -31.39 -12.83 5.30
N GLU A 211 -30.98 -11.58 5.47
CA GLU A 211 -29.58 -11.16 5.51
C GLU A 211 -28.93 -11.64 6.82
N SER A 212 -29.60 -11.44 7.95
CA SER A 212 -29.18 -11.92 9.26
C SER A 212 -29.04 -13.44 9.29
N ALA A 213 -30.01 -14.16 8.74
CA ALA A 213 -29.98 -15.62 8.62
C ALA A 213 -28.84 -16.10 7.70
N THR A 214 -28.50 -15.33 6.65
CA THR A 214 -27.39 -15.63 5.77
C THR A 214 -26.06 -15.54 6.54
N LEU A 215 -25.81 -14.44 7.24
CA LEU A 215 -24.58 -14.24 8.01
C LEU A 215 -24.44 -15.27 9.14
N VAL A 216 -25.48 -15.50 9.94
CA VAL A 216 -25.47 -16.53 10.99
C VAL A 216 -25.22 -17.92 10.40
N GLY A 217 -25.82 -18.22 9.24
CA GLY A 217 -25.59 -19.47 8.54
C GLY A 217 -24.12 -19.71 8.17
N MET A 218 -23.37 -18.65 7.89
CA MET A 218 -21.94 -18.74 7.55
C MET A 218 -21.05 -19.11 8.74
N VAL A 219 -21.41 -18.73 9.97
CA VAL A 219 -20.57 -18.94 11.17
C VAL A 219 -20.10 -20.38 11.32
N ASN A 220 -20.92 -21.35 11.02
CA ASN A 220 -20.60 -22.77 11.14
C ASN A 220 -19.44 -23.21 10.25
N LYS A 221 -19.42 -22.80 8.97
CA LYS A 221 -18.37 -23.08 7.98
C LYS A 221 -18.24 -21.91 7.01
N PRO A 222 -17.51 -20.85 7.38
CA PRO A 222 -17.49 -19.55 6.68
C PRO A 222 -17.10 -19.63 5.19
N THR A 223 -16.19 -20.52 4.82
CA THR A 223 -15.80 -20.71 3.40
C THR A 223 -16.87 -21.51 2.63
N ARG A 224 -17.46 -22.55 3.26
CA ARG A 224 -18.41 -23.44 2.60
C ARG A 224 -19.76 -22.78 2.34
N TYR A 225 -20.21 -21.95 3.27
CA TYR A 225 -21.52 -21.28 3.22
C TYR A 225 -21.41 -19.81 2.81
N ASN A 226 -20.29 -19.41 2.24
CA ASN A 226 -20.10 -18.08 1.72
C ASN A 226 -20.98 -17.83 0.49
N PRO A 227 -21.90 -16.87 0.51
CA PRO A 227 -22.84 -16.65 -0.59
C PRO A 227 -22.18 -16.13 -1.87
N ALA A 228 -21.03 -15.46 -1.78
CA ALA A 228 -20.27 -15.01 -2.92
C ALA A 228 -19.46 -16.14 -3.60
N LEU A 229 -19.11 -17.19 -2.85
CA LEU A 229 -18.32 -18.32 -3.36
C LEU A 229 -19.18 -19.56 -3.68
N ASN A 230 -20.23 -19.81 -2.90
CA ASN A 230 -21.07 -20.99 -2.96
C ASN A 230 -22.56 -20.62 -2.76
N PRO A 231 -23.20 -19.89 -3.68
CA PRO A 231 -24.55 -19.33 -3.51
C PRO A 231 -25.60 -20.41 -3.16
N ASP A 232 -25.59 -21.55 -3.84
CA ASP A 232 -26.57 -22.63 -3.60
C ASP A 232 -26.47 -23.22 -2.18
N LYS A 233 -25.23 -23.47 -1.72
CA LYS A 233 -25.00 -24.00 -0.37
C LYS A 233 -25.34 -22.98 0.71
N SER A 234 -25.11 -21.71 0.41
CA SER A 234 -25.47 -20.59 1.28
C SER A 234 -27.00 -20.48 1.40
N LEU A 235 -27.72 -20.56 0.28
CA LEU A 235 -29.17 -20.51 0.25
C LEU A 235 -29.79 -21.63 1.10
N VAL A 236 -29.33 -22.87 0.93
CA VAL A 236 -29.78 -24.01 1.74
C VAL A 236 -29.52 -23.79 3.24
N ARG A 237 -28.33 -23.27 3.58
CA ARG A 237 -27.96 -23.02 4.97
C ARG A 237 -28.76 -21.85 5.58
N ARG A 238 -28.99 -20.78 4.83
CA ARG A 238 -29.86 -19.66 5.23
C ARG A 238 -31.29 -20.16 5.55
N ASN A 239 -31.85 -20.95 4.66
CA ASN A 239 -33.19 -21.48 4.83
C ASN A 239 -33.30 -22.41 6.07
N PHE A 240 -32.20 -23.13 6.38
CA PHE A 240 -32.09 -23.87 7.63
C PHE A 240 -32.16 -22.92 8.85
N VAL A 241 -31.42 -21.79 8.85
CA VAL A 241 -31.45 -20.80 9.94
C VAL A 241 -32.88 -20.24 10.11
N ILE A 242 -33.52 -19.83 9.01
CA ILE A 242 -34.91 -19.32 9.03
C ILE A 242 -35.88 -20.35 9.64
N SER A 243 -35.72 -21.64 9.31
CA SER A 243 -36.50 -22.71 9.91
C SER A 243 -36.23 -22.92 11.43
N GLN A 244 -35.00 -22.60 11.90
CA GLN A 244 -34.68 -22.61 13.33
C GLN A 244 -35.35 -21.41 14.04
N MET A 245 -35.37 -20.23 13.40
CA MET A 245 -36.07 -19.04 13.94
C MET A 245 -37.59 -19.28 14.10
N GLU A 246 -38.21 -19.95 13.14
CA GLU A 246 -39.62 -20.36 13.22
C GLU A 246 -39.85 -21.35 14.39
N LYS A 247 -39.02 -22.38 14.51
CA LYS A 247 -39.10 -23.36 15.61
C LYS A 247 -38.88 -22.75 17.00
N ALA A 248 -38.05 -21.70 17.07
CA ALA A 248 -37.80 -20.96 18.30
C ALA A 248 -38.91 -19.92 18.62
N GLY A 249 -39.84 -19.69 17.70
CA GLY A 249 -40.95 -18.76 17.87
C GLY A 249 -40.61 -17.29 17.62
N PHE A 250 -39.51 -17.01 16.97
CA PHE A 250 -39.06 -15.63 16.62
C PHE A 250 -39.77 -15.11 15.36
N ILE A 251 -40.23 -15.98 14.50
CA ILE A 251 -41.03 -15.68 13.31
C ILE A 251 -42.15 -16.68 13.16
N THR A 252 -43.23 -16.26 12.49
CA THR A 252 -44.41 -17.15 12.21
C THR A 252 -44.09 -18.10 11.06
N LYS A 253 -44.88 -19.15 10.91
CA LYS A 253 -44.78 -20.09 9.79
C LYS A 253 -44.98 -19.41 8.43
N ALA A 254 -45.93 -18.48 8.34
CA ALA A 254 -46.18 -17.72 7.11
C ALA A 254 -44.99 -16.84 6.70
N GLU A 255 -44.35 -16.16 7.67
CA GLU A 255 -43.12 -15.40 7.44
C GLU A 255 -41.98 -16.31 7.02
N CYS A 256 -41.82 -17.47 7.68
CA CYS A 256 -40.78 -18.44 7.32
C CYS A 256 -40.92 -18.87 5.85
N ASP A 257 -42.11 -19.27 5.42
CA ASP A 257 -42.37 -19.73 4.05
C ASP A 257 -42.18 -18.61 3.02
N SER A 258 -42.55 -17.37 3.34
CA SER A 258 -42.34 -16.20 2.49
C SER A 258 -40.86 -15.84 2.36
N ILE A 259 -40.11 -15.72 3.47
CA ILE A 259 -38.70 -15.30 3.48
C ILE A 259 -37.80 -16.32 2.79
N GLN A 260 -38.13 -17.63 2.87
CA GLN A 260 -37.37 -18.68 2.19
C GLN A 260 -37.40 -18.56 0.67
N GLN A 261 -38.42 -17.91 0.09
CA GLN A 261 -38.53 -17.67 -1.37
C GLN A 261 -37.69 -16.48 -1.86
N ILE A 262 -37.26 -15.58 -0.97
CA ILE A 262 -36.46 -14.42 -1.33
C ILE A 262 -35.06 -14.89 -1.74
N PRO A 263 -34.56 -14.52 -2.92
CA PRO A 263 -33.19 -14.84 -3.31
C PRO A 263 -32.15 -14.08 -2.46
N ILE A 264 -30.93 -14.62 -2.30
CA ILE A 264 -29.84 -13.90 -1.65
C ILE A 264 -29.31 -12.84 -2.63
N THR A 265 -29.54 -11.57 -2.30
CA THR A 265 -29.03 -10.43 -3.08
C THR A 265 -27.83 -9.82 -2.36
N LEU A 266 -26.67 -9.83 -3.01
CA LEU A 266 -25.43 -9.34 -2.42
C LEU A 266 -25.03 -7.96 -2.98
N SER A 267 -24.57 -7.09 -2.10
CA SER A 267 -23.79 -5.90 -2.43
C SER A 267 -22.32 -6.15 -2.08
N TYR A 268 -21.78 -7.25 -2.59
CA TYR A 268 -20.50 -7.81 -2.16
C TYR A 268 -19.31 -6.91 -2.48
N GLN A 269 -18.67 -6.40 -1.44
CA GLN A 269 -17.45 -5.60 -1.51
C GLN A 269 -16.45 -6.15 -0.49
N ILE A 270 -15.42 -6.82 -0.97
CA ILE A 270 -14.32 -7.21 -0.07
C ILE A 270 -13.66 -5.92 0.41
N GLN A 271 -13.74 -5.66 1.70
CA GLN A 271 -12.86 -4.68 2.34
C GLN A 271 -11.46 -5.32 2.42
N ASP A 272 -10.73 -5.21 1.30
CA ASP A 272 -9.39 -5.76 1.16
C ASP A 272 -8.39 -4.76 1.79
N HIS A 273 -7.30 -5.28 2.37
CA HIS A 273 -6.13 -4.48 2.78
C HIS A 273 -5.53 -3.66 1.62
N ASN A 274 -5.91 -3.97 0.37
CA ASN A 274 -5.52 -3.21 -0.82
C ASN A 274 -6.48 -2.04 -1.12
N ALA A 275 -7.63 -1.98 -0.43
CA ALA A 275 -8.54 -0.84 -0.46
C ALA A 275 -8.19 0.08 0.71
N GLY A 276 -8.29 1.38 0.51
CA GLY A 276 -7.96 2.39 1.51
C GLY A 276 -7.15 3.51 0.88
N PHE A 277 -6.97 4.56 1.64
CA PHE A 277 -6.29 5.76 1.22
C PHE A 277 -4.77 5.62 1.43
N GLY A 278 -3.94 6.11 0.50
CA GLY A 278 -2.49 6.00 0.57
C GLY A 278 -1.93 4.56 0.58
N PRO A 279 -2.40 3.61 -0.27
CA PRO A 279 -2.05 2.19 -0.11
C PRO A 279 -0.56 1.92 -0.33
N TYR A 280 0.12 2.66 -1.18
CA TYR A 280 1.57 2.56 -1.39
C TYR A 280 2.34 3.09 -0.18
N PHE A 281 1.89 4.20 0.40
CA PHE A 281 2.45 4.74 1.64
C PHE A 281 2.32 3.74 2.79
N ARG A 282 1.14 3.14 2.97
CA ARG A 282 0.89 2.10 3.97
C ARG A 282 1.84 0.89 3.81
N ASP A 283 2.04 0.40 2.59
CA ASP A 283 2.94 -0.73 2.32
C ASP A 283 4.40 -0.33 2.57
N MET A 284 4.82 0.86 2.15
CA MET A 284 6.14 1.41 2.44
C MET A 284 6.37 1.51 3.95
N LEU A 285 5.42 2.05 4.71
CA LEU A 285 5.48 2.16 6.15
C LEU A 285 5.62 0.78 6.82
N ARG A 286 4.79 -0.20 6.42
CA ARG A 286 4.87 -1.59 6.91
C ARG A 286 6.24 -2.19 6.65
N ARG A 287 6.78 -2.06 5.45
CA ARG A 287 8.11 -2.60 5.09
C ARG A 287 9.21 -1.93 5.89
N THR A 288 9.18 -0.61 6.01
CA THR A 288 10.19 0.16 6.75
C THR A 288 10.21 -0.24 8.22
N MET A 289 9.05 -0.29 8.89
CA MET A 289 8.97 -0.64 10.30
C MET A 289 9.31 -2.11 10.60
N ASN A 290 9.00 -3.03 9.66
CA ASN A 290 9.34 -4.46 9.76
C ASN A 290 10.73 -4.82 9.22
N ALA A 291 11.52 -3.86 8.76
CA ALA A 291 12.84 -4.14 8.19
C ALA A 291 13.71 -4.91 9.19
N LYS A 292 14.48 -5.87 8.68
CA LYS A 292 15.43 -6.66 9.47
C LYS A 292 16.83 -6.08 9.32
N LYS A 293 17.72 -6.42 10.24
CA LYS A 293 19.13 -6.01 10.14
C LYS A 293 19.70 -6.41 8.77
N PRO A 294 20.24 -5.45 8.00
CA PRO A 294 20.76 -5.71 6.66
C PRO A 294 21.87 -6.76 6.65
N LYS A 295 21.88 -7.60 5.62
CA LYS A 295 22.94 -8.58 5.37
C LYS A 295 23.53 -8.32 3.99
N LYS A 296 24.84 -8.09 3.88
CA LYS A 296 25.52 -7.75 2.62
C LYS A 296 25.18 -8.70 1.46
N SER A 297 25.04 -9.98 1.73
CA SER A 297 24.68 -11.01 0.73
C SER A 297 23.27 -10.88 0.12
N SER A 298 22.43 -10.04 0.67
CA SER A 298 21.05 -9.83 0.20
C SER A 298 20.92 -8.66 -0.79
N TYR A 299 22.01 -7.95 -1.07
CA TYR A 299 22.01 -6.74 -1.91
C TYR A 299 22.82 -6.97 -3.19
N ALA A 300 22.28 -6.51 -4.32
CA ALA A 300 22.97 -6.53 -5.61
C ALA A 300 24.02 -5.40 -5.70
N GLN A 301 23.75 -4.24 -5.08
CA GLN A 301 24.64 -3.09 -5.04
C GLN A 301 25.11 -2.85 -3.60
N TYR A 302 26.41 -2.55 -3.45
CA TYR A 302 27.00 -2.31 -2.13
C TYR A 302 26.47 -1.03 -1.46
N GLU A 303 26.19 -0.01 -2.26
CA GLU A 303 25.65 1.27 -1.81
C GLU A 303 24.27 1.10 -1.15
N ASP A 304 23.42 0.26 -1.70
CA ASP A 304 22.10 -0.04 -1.10
C ASP A 304 22.25 -0.72 0.28
N TYR A 305 23.21 -1.63 0.41
CA TYR A 305 23.55 -2.22 1.71
C TYR A 305 24.04 -1.17 2.71
N VAL A 306 24.89 -0.23 2.28
CA VAL A 306 25.41 0.85 3.14
C VAL A 306 24.26 1.76 3.59
N VAL A 307 23.39 2.19 2.68
CA VAL A 307 22.23 3.05 3.00
C VAL A 307 21.35 2.38 4.04
N ASP A 308 20.94 1.13 3.82
CA ASP A 308 20.07 0.42 4.76
C ASP A 308 20.76 0.12 6.09
N SER A 309 22.09 -0.11 6.07
CA SER A 309 22.88 -0.32 7.29
C SER A 309 22.96 0.94 8.14
N LEU A 310 23.11 2.10 7.52
CA LEU A 310 23.08 3.39 8.22
C LEU A 310 21.69 3.66 8.80
N GLN A 311 20.63 3.41 8.04
CA GLN A 311 19.25 3.54 8.54
C GLN A 311 18.94 2.57 9.68
N TRP A 312 19.52 1.36 9.67
CA TRP A 312 19.39 0.40 10.77
C TRP A 312 20.14 0.85 12.02
N ALA A 313 21.30 1.45 11.87
CA ALA A 313 22.13 1.91 13.00
C ALA A 313 21.53 3.15 13.69
N ASP A 314 20.74 3.92 13.00
CA ASP A 314 19.98 5.06 13.53
C ASP A 314 18.76 4.58 14.34
N ASP A 315 18.38 5.30 15.39
CA ASP A 315 17.17 5.03 16.19
C ASP A 315 15.87 5.47 15.48
N GLY A 316 15.94 5.60 14.16
CA GLY A 316 14.83 5.97 13.31
C GLY A 316 13.80 4.85 13.09
N LEU A 317 12.86 5.12 12.17
CA LEU A 317 11.73 4.27 11.85
C LEU A 317 12.13 2.90 11.22
N TYR A 318 13.30 2.83 10.56
CA TYR A 318 13.75 1.62 9.86
C TYR A 318 14.03 0.47 10.83
N GLY A 319 13.22 -0.60 10.73
CA GLY A 319 13.30 -1.75 11.63
C GLY A 319 12.75 -1.53 13.04
N TRP A 320 11.98 -0.47 13.27
CA TRP A 320 11.51 -0.07 14.60
C TRP A 320 10.84 -1.20 15.37
N LEU A 321 9.97 -2.00 14.72
CA LEU A 321 9.29 -3.15 15.35
C LEU A 321 10.23 -4.28 15.79
N ASN A 322 11.39 -4.42 15.15
CA ASN A 322 12.38 -5.43 15.47
C ASN A 322 13.40 -4.95 16.53
N LYS A 323 13.67 -3.63 16.55
CA LYS A 323 14.61 -3.01 17.49
C LYS A 323 13.98 -2.78 18.86
N ASN A 324 12.70 -2.43 18.92
CA ASN A 324 11.98 -2.12 20.14
C ASN A 324 11.22 -3.32 20.68
N LYS A 325 11.16 -3.43 22.01
CA LYS A 325 10.52 -4.53 22.72
C LYS A 325 9.48 -4.01 23.70
N LYS A 326 8.42 -4.80 23.89
CA LYS A 326 7.44 -4.59 24.95
C LYS A 326 8.02 -4.95 26.30
N ALA A 327 7.32 -4.63 27.38
CA ALA A 327 7.70 -4.97 28.74
C ALA A 327 7.88 -6.49 28.98
N ASP A 328 7.14 -7.33 28.25
CA ASP A 328 7.24 -8.79 28.26
C ASP A 328 8.40 -9.35 27.43
N GLY A 329 9.20 -8.49 26.77
CA GLY A 329 10.32 -8.88 25.91
C GLY A 329 9.91 -9.24 24.47
N SER A 330 8.62 -9.28 24.13
CA SER A 330 8.15 -9.54 22.78
C SER A 330 8.34 -8.32 21.85
N SER A 331 8.36 -8.55 20.54
CA SER A 331 8.42 -7.47 19.54
C SER A 331 7.04 -6.88 19.33
N TYR A 332 6.99 -5.57 19.05
CA TYR A 332 5.77 -4.93 18.59
C TYR A 332 5.29 -5.50 17.25
N ASN A 333 3.97 -5.50 17.06
CA ASN A 333 3.31 -5.99 15.86
C ASN A 333 2.25 -5.00 15.36
N LEU A 334 2.40 -4.52 14.12
CA LEU A 334 1.48 -3.55 13.51
C LEU A 334 0.03 -4.05 13.44
N ASP A 335 -0.17 -5.35 13.35
CA ASP A 335 -1.50 -5.92 13.11
C ASP A 335 -2.24 -6.31 14.39
N ARG A 336 -1.59 -6.17 15.57
CA ARG A 336 -2.14 -6.70 16.84
C ARG A 336 -2.11 -5.72 18.00
N ASP A 337 -1.18 -4.78 18.01
CA ASP A 337 -0.86 -4.03 19.23
C ASP A 337 -1.56 -2.68 19.31
N GLY A 338 -2.41 -2.34 18.33
CA GLY A 338 -3.24 -1.13 18.37
C GLY A 338 -2.45 0.17 18.44
N LEU A 339 -1.31 0.23 17.76
CA LEU A 339 -0.46 1.41 17.77
C LEU A 339 -1.16 2.60 17.10
N ARG A 340 -0.85 3.79 17.53
CA ARG A 340 -1.21 5.05 16.87
C ARG A 340 0.04 5.63 16.22
N ILE A 341 0.08 5.65 14.89
CA ILE A 341 1.23 6.12 14.11
C ILE A 341 0.89 7.46 13.50
N TYR A 342 1.46 8.52 14.04
CA TYR A 342 1.29 9.89 13.56
C TYR A 342 2.27 10.15 12.42
N THR A 343 1.72 10.43 11.25
CA THR A 343 2.48 10.63 10.03
C THR A 343 2.54 12.09 9.61
N THR A 344 3.43 12.40 8.68
CA THR A 344 3.56 13.74 8.09
C THR A 344 2.68 13.91 6.85
N ILE A 345 2.00 12.84 6.40
CA ILE A 345 1.11 12.90 5.25
C ILE A 345 -0.06 13.84 5.56
N ASN A 346 -0.33 14.77 4.65
CA ASN A 346 -1.53 15.59 4.69
C ASN A 346 -2.63 14.90 3.88
N TYR A 347 -3.79 14.66 4.49
CA TYR A 347 -4.89 13.91 3.86
C TYR A 347 -5.35 14.52 2.54
N LYS A 348 -5.52 15.86 2.50
CA LYS A 348 -5.97 16.55 1.28
C LYS A 348 -4.91 16.51 0.19
N MET A 349 -3.63 16.77 0.51
CA MET A 349 -2.54 16.70 -0.46
C MET A 349 -2.38 15.28 -1.04
N GLN A 350 -2.48 14.25 -0.19
CA GLN A 350 -2.47 12.86 -0.64
C GLN A 350 -3.61 12.58 -1.63
N LYS A 351 -4.83 13.04 -1.30
CA LYS A 351 -6.00 12.91 -2.17
C LYS A 351 -5.77 13.59 -3.52
N TYR A 352 -5.29 14.83 -3.51
CA TYR A 352 -5.03 15.58 -4.73
C TYR A 352 -3.95 14.93 -5.61
N ALA A 353 -2.93 14.32 -4.98
CA ALA A 353 -1.89 13.57 -5.70
C ALA A 353 -2.46 12.30 -6.37
N GLU A 354 -3.24 11.50 -5.66
CA GLU A 354 -3.90 10.30 -6.23
C GLU A 354 -4.86 10.67 -7.36
N GLU A 355 -5.65 11.73 -7.19
CA GLU A 355 -6.55 12.24 -8.22
C GLU A 355 -5.79 12.74 -9.45
N ALA A 356 -4.69 13.49 -9.28
CA ALA A 356 -3.88 13.99 -10.39
C ALA A 356 -3.25 12.85 -11.21
N VAL A 357 -2.72 11.84 -10.52
CA VAL A 357 -2.18 10.63 -11.17
C VAL A 357 -3.28 9.91 -11.95
N ALA A 358 -4.43 9.64 -11.31
CA ALA A 358 -5.52 8.92 -11.93
C ALA A 358 -6.14 9.71 -13.12
N GLU A 359 -6.23 11.02 -12.99
CA GLU A 359 -6.78 11.90 -14.03
C GLU A 359 -5.90 11.90 -15.26
N HIS A 360 -4.62 12.24 -15.12
CA HIS A 360 -3.73 12.33 -16.28
C HIS A 360 -3.47 10.96 -16.93
N LEU A 361 -3.12 9.93 -16.13
CA LEU A 361 -2.89 8.60 -16.68
C LEU A 361 -4.17 8.01 -17.29
N GLY A 362 -5.27 8.01 -16.54
CA GLY A 362 -6.49 7.29 -16.96
C GLY A 362 -7.26 7.96 -18.08
N LYS A 363 -7.39 9.31 -18.03
CA LYS A 363 -8.21 10.04 -19.02
C LYS A 363 -7.47 10.30 -20.32
N ASP A 364 -6.18 10.65 -20.26
CA ASP A 364 -5.44 11.22 -21.40
C ASP A 364 -4.28 10.34 -21.86
N LEU A 365 -3.26 10.16 -21.01
CA LEU A 365 -1.98 9.62 -21.42
C LEU A 365 -2.07 8.14 -21.83
N GLN A 366 -2.77 7.30 -21.04
CA GLN A 366 -2.92 5.88 -21.35
C GLN A 366 -3.65 5.65 -22.68
N LYS A 367 -4.65 6.47 -22.98
CA LYS A 367 -5.36 6.38 -24.26
C LYS A 367 -4.46 6.73 -25.44
N SER A 368 -3.62 7.76 -25.27
CA SER A 368 -2.63 8.16 -26.26
C SER A 368 -1.57 7.08 -26.44
N PHE A 369 -1.12 6.47 -25.34
CA PHE A 369 -0.18 5.36 -25.36
C PHE A 369 -0.75 4.13 -26.10
N TRP A 370 -1.99 3.74 -25.83
CA TRP A 370 -2.62 2.63 -26.55
C TRP A 370 -2.84 2.93 -28.05
N ARG A 371 -3.04 4.20 -28.44
CA ARG A 371 -3.07 4.58 -29.86
C ARG A 371 -1.70 4.40 -30.52
N ASP A 372 -0.64 4.79 -29.83
CA ASP A 372 0.74 4.62 -30.28
C ASP A 372 1.09 3.13 -30.38
N LEU A 373 0.81 2.33 -29.35
CA LEU A 373 1.03 0.88 -29.34
C LEU A 373 0.32 0.14 -30.48
N ARG A 374 -0.84 0.63 -30.94
CA ARG A 374 -1.56 -0.03 -32.06
C ARG A 374 -0.76 -0.05 -33.36
N ARG A 375 0.17 0.87 -33.52
CA ARG A 375 1.04 0.98 -34.72
C ARG A 375 2.25 0.06 -34.64
N LYS A 376 2.53 -0.56 -33.47
CA LYS A 376 3.70 -1.42 -33.26
C LYS A 376 3.45 -2.85 -33.70
N THR A 377 4.49 -3.49 -34.29
CA THR A 377 4.44 -4.88 -34.74
C THR A 377 4.44 -5.86 -33.58
N ASN A 378 5.30 -5.65 -32.58
CA ASN A 378 5.53 -6.55 -31.45
C ASN A 378 4.90 -6.01 -30.14
N LYS A 379 3.65 -5.55 -30.21
CA LYS A 379 2.94 -4.96 -29.05
C LYS A 379 3.13 -5.75 -27.76
N PRO A 380 3.39 -5.10 -26.61
CA PRO A 380 3.54 -3.66 -26.39
C PRO A 380 4.97 -3.12 -26.62
N PHE A 381 5.90 -3.93 -27.02
CA PHE A 381 7.32 -3.58 -27.19
C PHE A 381 7.54 -2.67 -28.39
N SER A 382 8.54 -1.81 -28.31
CA SER A 382 8.94 -0.91 -29.39
C SER A 382 9.50 -1.67 -30.59
N ASN A 383 9.41 -1.07 -31.79
CA ASN A 383 9.75 -1.78 -33.04
C ASN A 383 11.25 -2.05 -33.21
N ASP A 384 12.09 -1.24 -32.56
CA ASP A 384 13.56 -1.35 -32.55
C ASP A 384 14.10 -2.47 -31.64
N ILE A 385 13.22 -3.08 -30.82
CA ILE A 385 13.64 -4.11 -29.85
C ILE A 385 13.80 -5.47 -30.53
N PRO A 386 14.97 -6.14 -30.42
CA PRO A 386 15.18 -7.47 -30.96
C PRO A 386 14.22 -8.51 -30.39
N LYS A 387 13.78 -9.46 -31.23
CA LYS A 387 12.86 -10.54 -30.83
C LYS A 387 13.41 -11.38 -29.67
N GLU A 388 14.73 -11.59 -29.65
CA GLU A 388 15.44 -12.32 -28.58
C GLU A 388 15.24 -11.64 -27.23
N THR A 389 15.38 -10.33 -27.19
CA THR A 389 15.15 -9.50 -25.97
C THR A 389 13.68 -9.63 -25.53
N ILE A 390 12.73 -9.52 -26.45
CA ILE A 390 11.29 -9.69 -26.16
C ILE A 390 11.02 -11.08 -25.57
N ASN A 391 11.59 -12.12 -26.17
CA ASN A 391 11.44 -13.50 -25.70
C ASN A 391 12.01 -13.68 -24.28
N GLN A 392 13.15 -13.06 -23.98
CA GLN A 392 13.76 -13.08 -22.64
C GLN A 392 12.87 -12.38 -21.62
N LEU A 393 12.35 -11.18 -21.92
CA LEU A 393 11.43 -10.44 -21.05
C LEU A 393 10.14 -11.24 -20.79
N MET A 394 9.55 -11.83 -21.81
CA MET A 394 8.34 -12.65 -21.66
C MET A 394 8.62 -13.94 -20.86
N LYS A 395 9.77 -14.59 -21.06
CA LYS A 395 10.20 -15.74 -20.26
C LYS A 395 10.36 -15.39 -18.80
N GLN A 396 10.99 -14.26 -18.51
CA GLN A 396 11.18 -13.75 -17.14
C GLN A 396 9.83 -13.43 -16.49
N ALA A 397 8.94 -12.73 -17.19
CA ALA A 397 7.61 -12.39 -16.69
C ALA A 397 6.77 -13.65 -16.37
N ARG A 398 6.80 -14.68 -17.23
CA ARG A 398 6.17 -15.97 -16.93
C ARG A 398 6.72 -16.59 -15.65
N ARG A 399 8.05 -16.65 -15.48
CA ARG A 399 8.70 -17.24 -14.30
C ARG A 399 8.36 -16.54 -13.00
N TRP A 400 8.12 -15.24 -13.03
CA TRP A 400 7.73 -14.46 -11.85
C TRP A 400 6.25 -14.55 -11.50
N SER A 401 5.42 -15.12 -12.39
CA SER A 401 3.99 -15.23 -12.16
C SER A 401 3.64 -16.31 -11.13
N ASP A 402 2.55 -16.12 -10.41
CA ASP A 402 2.02 -17.11 -9.46
C ASP A 402 1.64 -18.40 -10.15
N ARG A 403 1.11 -18.33 -11.40
CA ARG A 403 0.79 -19.50 -12.21
C ARG A 403 2.01 -20.41 -12.37
N TYR A 404 3.14 -19.87 -12.78
CA TYR A 404 4.39 -20.62 -12.95
C TYR A 404 4.83 -21.27 -11.64
N ARG A 405 4.85 -20.49 -10.55
CA ARG A 405 5.29 -20.96 -9.24
C ARG A 405 4.40 -22.07 -8.70
N ILE A 406 3.07 -21.91 -8.80
CA ILE A 406 2.10 -22.93 -8.34
C ILE A 406 2.23 -24.22 -9.15
N MET A 407 2.27 -24.14 -10.48
CA MET A 407 2.40 -25.31 -11.33
C MET A 407 3.72 -26.05 -11.09
N LYS A 408 4.83 -25.32 -10.94
CA LYS A 408 6.14 -25.90 -10.65
C LYS A 408 6.17 -26.59 -9.29
N ASN A 409 5.59 -26.00 -8.26
CA ASN A 409 5.48 -26.61 -6.93
C ASN A 409 4.59 -27.85 -6.93
N ASN A 410 3.62 -27.94 -7.85
CA ASN A 410 2.77 -29.10 -8.06
C ASN A 410 3.41 -30.17 -8.97
N GLY A 411 4.69 -30.01 -9.35
CA GLY A 411 5.45 -31.01 -10.12
C GLY A 411 5.25 -30.96 -11.63
N ALA A 412 4.61 -29.94 -12.19
CA ALA A 412 4.45 -29.82 -13.64
C ALA A 412 5.80 -29.58 -14.33
N SER A 413 5.97 -30.18 -15.51
CA SER A 413 7.14 -29.98 -16.37
C SER A 413 7.17 -28.58 -16.96
N GLU A 414 8.36 -28.10 -17.35
CA GLU A 414 8.52 -26.78 -17.99
C GLU A 414 7.67 -26.67 -19.28
N ALA A 415 7.56 -27.74 -20.05
CA ALA A 415 6.75 -27.78 -21.29
C ALA A 415 5.25 -27.59 -20.99
N GLU A 416 4.72 -28.28 -19.98
CA GLU A 416 3.32 -28.14 -19.54
C GLU A 416 3.04 -26.74 -19.00
N ILE A 417 3.96 -26.20 -18.22
CA ILE A 417 3.84 -24.84 -17.70
C ILE A 417 3.77 -23.84 -18.85
N VAL A 418 4.72 -23.88 -19.79
CA VAL A 418 4.74 -22.97 -20.95
C VAL A 418 3.46 -23.10 -21.77
N LYS A 419 3.00 -24.32 -22.06
CA LYS A 419 1.76 -24.59 -22.81
C LYS A 419 0.53 -23.97 -22.11
N SER A 420 0.51 -23.96 -20.77
CA SER A 420 -0.59 -23.39 -20.01
C SER A 420 -0.74 -21.87 -20.19
N PHE A 421 0.34 -21.17 -20.60
CA PHE A 421 0.32 -19.73 -20.86
C PHE A 421 -0.30 -19.35 -22.20
N ASP A 422 -0.52 -20.33 -23.08
CA ASP A 422 -1.16 -20.13 -24.40
C ASP A 422 -2.64 -20.56 -24.38
N GLN A 423 -3.15 -21.07 -23.26
CA GLN A 423 -4.54 -21.47 -23.11
C GLN A 423 -5.39 -20.31 -22.59
N PRO A 424 -6.49 -19.93 -23.28
CA PRO A 424 -7.40 -18.90 -22.78
C PRO A 424 -8.04 -19.31 -21.45
N VAL A 425 -8.11 -18.35 -20.52
CA VAL A 425 -8.76 -18.52 -19.21
C VAL A 425 -9.55 -17.28 -18.85
N GLU A 426 -10.65 -17.45 -18.12
CA GLU A 426 -11.38 -16.33 -17.54
C GLU A 426 -10.52 -15.66 -16.49
N MET A 427 -10.44 -14.34 -16.56
CA MET A 427 -9.68 -13.56 -15.61
C MET A 427 -10.23 -12.14 -15.44
N ARG A 428 -9.99 -11.57 -14.28
CA ARG A 428 -10.24 -10.18 -13.97
C ARG A 428 -8.94 -9.38 -14.11
N VAL A 429 -8.96 -8.36 -14.96
CA VAL A 429 -7.80 -7.50 -15.20
C VAL A 429 -8.13 -6.04 -14.92
N PHE A 430 -7.09 -5.26 -14.60
CA PHE A 430 -7.23 -3.82 -14.34
C PHE A 430 -7.82 -3.08 -15.57
N SER A 431 -8.62 -2.07 -15.31
CA SER A 431 -9.11 -1.16 -16.35
C SER A 431 -9.35 0.24 -15.75
N TRP A 432 -9.09 1.27 -16.53
CA TRP A 432 -9.38 2.66 -16.19
C TRP A 432 -10.88 3.04 -16.24
N ASN A 433 -11.78 2.05 -16.25
CA ASN A 433 -13.22 2.30 -16.14
C ASN A 433 -13.63 2.59 -14.68
N ARG A 434 -14.92 2.96 -14.48
CA ARG A 434 -15.47 3.25 -13.14
C ARG A 434 -15.35 2.09 -12.12
N LYS A 435 -15.35 0.84 -12.61
CA LYS A 435 -15.22 -0.36 -11.75
C LYS A 435 -13.76 -0.66 -11.37
N GLY A 436 -12.78 -0.08 -12.09
CA GLY A 436 -11.36 -0.36 -11.90
C GLY A 436 -10.91 -1.70 -12.48
N TYR A 437 -11.80 -2.47 -13.12
CA TYR A 437 -11.50 -3.78 -13.71
C TYR A 437 -12.47 -4.14 -14.85
N ILE A 438 -12.08 -5.13 -15.63
CA ILE A 438 -12.95 -5.87 -16.56
C ILE A 438 -12.75 -7.36 -16.35
N ASP A 439 -13.85 -8.13 -16.49
CA ASP A 439 -13.81 -9.59 -16.60
C ASP A 439 -13.71 -9.96 -18.08
N THR A 440 -12.77 -10.82 -18.43
CA THR A 440 -12.45 -11.14 -19.83
C THR A 440 -11.84 -12.53 -19.95
N VAL A 441 -11.83 -13.08 -21.17
CA VAL A 441 -11.15 -14.32 -21.50
C VAL A 441 -9.92 -13.98 -22.34
N MET A 442 -8.73 -14.33 -21.88
CA MET A 442 -7.48 -14.14 -22.62
C MET A 442 -6.44 -15.17 -22.19
N THR A 443 -5.39 -15.34 -22.99
CA THR A 443 -4.27 -16.19 -22.57
C THR A 443 -3.45 -15.51 -21.46
N PRO A 444 -2.81 -16.25 -20.53
CA PRO A 444 -1.87 -15.68 -19.58
C PRO A 444 -0.74 -14.89 -20.24
N ASN A 445 -0.26 -15.27 -21.42
CA ASN A 445 0.72 -14.50 -22.19
C ASN A 445 0.16 -13.15 -22.63
N ASP A 446 -1.09 -13.09 -23.08
CA ASP A 446 -1.73 -11.82 -23.44
C ASP A 446 -2.01 -10.94 -22.23
N SER A 447 -2.34 -11.55 -21.08
CA SER A 447 -2.47 -10.78 -19.83
C SER A 447 -1.15 -10.15 -19.40
N ILE A 448 -0.02 -10.84 -19.54
CA ILE A 448 1.31 -10.25 -19.30
C ILE A 448 1.55 -9.05 -20.21
N LYS A 449 1.32 -9.18 -21.51
CA LYS A 449 1.45 -8.07 -22.47
C LYS A 449 0.49 -6.93 -22.15
N TYR A 450 -0.74 -7.25 -21.74
CA TYR A 450 -1.74 -6.28 -21.33
C TYR A 450 -1.25 -5.44 -20.13
N TYR A 451 -0.72 -6.07 -19.07
CA TYR A 451 -0.17 -5.37 -17.91
C TYR A 451 1.10 -4.56 -18.26
N LYS A 452 1.96 -5.07 -19.14
CA LYS A 452 3.13 -4.33 -19.64
C LYS A 452 2.75 -3.11 -20.49
N SER A 453 1.57 -3.08 -21.10
CA SER A 453 1.04 -1.94 -21.85
C SER A 453 0.47 -0.81 -20.99
N HIS A 454 0.45 -0.96 -19.68
CA HIS A 454 -0.01 0.08 -18.77
C HIS A 454 1.16 0.93 -18.26
N LEU A 455 1.00 2.24 -18.36
CA LEU A 455 1.95 3.18 -17.78
C LEU A 455 1.88 3.15 -16.24
N ARG A 456 3.02 3.36 -15.62
CA ARG A 456 3.21 3.55 -14.19
C ARG A 456 3.47 5.01 -13.90
N ALA A 457 3.20 5.44 -12.68
CA ALA A 457 3.60 6.75 -12.19
C ALA A 457 4.11 6.63 -10.77
N ALA A 458 5.00 7.54 -10.40
CA ALA A 458 5.40 7.78 -9.03
C ALA A 458 5.30 9.27 -8.74
N PHE A 459 4.80 9.62 -7.56
CA PHE A 459 4.65 10.99 -7.11
C PHE A 459 5.04 11.10 -5.62
N MET A 460 5.83 12.09 -5.27
CA MET A 460 6.11 12.46 -3.90
C MET A 460 6.14 13.99 -3.75
N ALA A 461 5.55 14.49 -2.65
CA ALA A 461 5.65 15.90 -2.26
C ALA A 461 6.23 16.01 -0.85
N ILE A 462 7.08 17.01 -0.64
CA ILE A 462 7.80 17.26 0.62
C ILE A 462 7.80 18.75 0.95
N GLU A 463 7.62 19.07 2.23
CA GLU A 463 7.76 20.44 2.74
C GLU A 463 9.24 20.77 2.97
N PRO A 464 9.75 21.89 2.42
CA PRO A 464 11.17 22.16 2.36
C PRO A 464 11.89 22.19 3.71
N HIS A 465 11.40 22.96 4.65
CA HIS A 465 12.11 23.26 5.90
C HIS A 465 11.99 22.18 6.96
N THR A 466 10.91 21.41 6.92
CA THR A 466 10.62 20.34 7.88
C THR A 466 11.01 18.96 7.37
N GLY A 467 11.14 18.77 6.04
CA GLY A 467 11.34 17.47 5.44
C GLY A 467 10.10 16.55 5.56
N HIS A 468 8.94 17.09 5.96
CA HIS A 468 7.70 16.33 6.06
C HIS A 468 7.21 15.90 4.69
N VAL A 469 7.08 14.61 4.48
CA VAL A 469 6.45 14.07 3.26
C VAL A 469 4.95 14.24 3.35
N LYS A 470 4.38 15.07 2.47
CA LYS A 470 2.97 15.47 2.48
C LYS A 470 2.08 14.57 1.60
N ALA A 471 2.65 13.98 0.55
CA ALA A 471 1.93 13.05 -0.33
C ALA A 471 2.87 12.00 -0.94
N TYR A 472 2.36 10.79 -1.17
CA TYR A 472 3.13 9.64 -1.63
C TYR A 472 2.26 8.70 -2.48
N VAL A 473 2.52 8.61 -3.78
CA VAL A 473 1.78 7.74 -4.71
C VAL A 473 2.77 6.89 -5.51
N GLY A 474 2.87 5.61 -5.20
CA GLY A 474 3.86 4.69 -5.79
C GLY A 474 3.43 4.03 -7.11
N GLY A 475 2.19 4.28 -7.57
CA GLY A 475 1.69 3.70 -8.82
C GLY A 475 0.22 4.00 -9.08
N PRO A 476 -0.32 3.55 -10.23
CA PRO A 476 -1.67 3.90 -10.66
C PRO A 476 -2.79 3.21 -9.86
N ASN A 477 -2.55 2.02 -9.34
CA ASN A 477 -3.52 1.24 -8.56
C ASN A 477 -2.83 0.11 -7.80
N TYR A 478 -2.80 0.18 -6.49
CA TYR A 478 -2.06 -0.77 -5.64
C TYR A 478 -2.55 -2.22 -5.75
N ARG A 479 -3.85 -2.44 -6.00
CA ARG A 479 -4.41 -3.79 -6.11
C ARG A 479 -3.77 -4.59 -7.24
N TYR A 480 -3.49 -3.94 -8.37
CA TYR A 480 -2.99 -4.57 -9.59
C TYR A 480 -1.51 -4.29 -9.86
N PHE A 481 -0.96 -3.21 -9.30
CA PHE A 481 0.41 -2.75 -9.51
C PHE A 481 1.08 -2.48 -8.17
N LYS A 482 1.53 -3.54 -7.50
CA LYS A 482 2.03 -3.46 -6.11
C LYS A 482 3.44 -2.89 -5.98
N TYR A 483 4.19 -2.81 -7.08
CA TYR A 483 5.56 -2.29 -7.04
C TYR A 483 5.55 -0.79 -6.78
N ASP A 484 6.27 -0.37 -5.74
CA ASP A 484 6.40 1.02 -5.35
C ASP A 484 7.48 1.71 -6.18
N ASN A 485 7.05 2.60 -7.09
CA ASN A 485 7.97 3.32 -7.96
C ASN A 485 8.55 4.60 -7.33
N VAL A 486 8.12 5.01 -6.13
CA VAL A 486 8.70 6.18 -5.44
C VAL A 486 10.04 5.82 -4.82
N ARG A 487 10.10 4.75 -4.04
CA ARG A 487 11.29 4.38 -3.26
C ARG A 487 12.04 3.18 -3.82
N GLN A 488 11.33 2.15 -4.31
CA GLN A 488 11.96 0.94 -4.86
C GLN A 488 12.33 1.10 -6.33
N GLY A 489 11.54 1.89 -7.09
CA GLY A 489 11.77 2.12 -8.51
C GLY A 489 12.92 3.07 -8.74
N LYS A 490 14.07 2.54 -9.20
CA LYS A 490 15.19 3.34 -9.71
C LYS A 490 15.11 3.41 -11.22
N ARG A 491 14.99 4.61 -11.74
CA ARG A 491 14.79 4.87 -13.17
C ARG A 491 15.77 5.93 -13.67
N GLN A 492 16.12 5.83 -14.93
CA GLN A 492 17.05 6.77 -15.56
C GLN A 492 16.46 8.18 -15.51
N VAL A 493 17.22 9.12 -14.91
CA VAL A 493 16.71 10.45 -14.56
C VAL A 493 16.73 11.44 -15.72
N GLY A 494 17.47 11.16 -16.78
CA GLY A 494 17.61 12.06 -17.92
C GLY A 494 17.99 13.48 -17.50
N SER A 495 17.45 14.47 -18.18
CA SER A 495 17.81 15.88 -17.95
C SER A 495 17.45 16.44 -16.56
N THR A 496 16.76 15.71 -15.69
CA THR A 496 16.58 16.16 -14.29
C THR A 496 17.87 16.09 -13.48
N ILE A 497 18.92 15.47 -14.00
CA ILE A 497 20.25 15.47 -13.37
C ILE A 497 21.00 16.80 -13.56
N LYS A 498 20.68 17.56 -14.60
CA LYS A 498 21.45 18.78 -14.98
C LYS A 498 21.55 19.83 -13.86
N PRO A 499 20.49 20.10 -13.07
CA PRO A 499 20.63 21.04 -11.96
C PRO A 499 21.76 20.74 -10.99
N PHE A 500 22.15 19.48 -10.76
CA PHE A 500 23.31 19.17 -9.90
C PHE A 500 24.63 19.68 -10.48
N LEU A 501 24.81 19.54 -11.79
CA LEU A 501 25.99 20.04 -12.48
C LEU A 501 26.01 21.57 -12.51
N TYR A 502 24.85 22.21 -12.74
CA TYR A 502 24.73 23.67 -12.66
C TYR A 502 24.93 24.18 -11.23
N THR A 503 24.50 23.42 -10.22
CA THR A 503 24.75 23.74 -8.81
C THR A 503 26.23 23.76 -8.52
N LEU A 504 26.97 22.77 -9.04
CA LEU A 504 28.43 22.75 -8.93
C LEU A 504 29.06 24.00 -9.58
N ALA A 505 28.63 24.37 -10.79
CA ALA A 505 29.11 25.56 -11.47
C ALA A 505 28.84 26.85 -10.69
N MET A 506 27.62 27.01 -10.12
CA MET A 506 27.30 28.17 -9.29
C MET A 506 28.05 28.17 -7.98
N GLN A 507 28.34 27.01 -7.38
CA GLN A 507 29.14 26.89 -6.15
C GLN A 507 30.58 27.25 -6.37
N GLU A 508 31.13 26.97 -7.57
CA GLU A 508 32.50 27.31 -8.00
C GLU A 508 32.60 28.73 -8.55
N GLY A 509 31.56 29.56 -8.41
CA GLY A 509 31.60 31.00 -8.67
C GLY A 509 31.09 31.44 -10.04
N MET A 510 30.52 30.53 -10.86
CA MET A 510 29.83 30.95 -12.08
C MET A 510 28.51 31.65 -11.78
N SER A 511 28.04 32.47 -12.71
CA SER A 511 26.78 33.21 -12.66
C SER A 511 25.77 32.65 -13.67
N PRO A 512 24.44 32.76 -13.38
CA PRO A 512 23.40 32.45 -14.36
C PRO A 512 23.61 33.16 -15.73
N CYS A 513 24.18 34.33 -15.73
CA CYS A 513 24.36 35.16 -16.92
C CYS A 513 25.74 34.95 -17.62
N ASP A 514 26.59 34.07 -17.12
CA ASP A 514 27.85 33.76 -17.79
C ASP A 514 27.61 33.13 -19.14
N LYS A 515 28.33 33.67 -20.14
CA LYS A 515 28.15 33.34 -21.56
C LYS A 515 29.08 32.21 -22.00
N VAL A 516 28.53 31.25 -22.72
CA VAL A 516 29.22 30.08 -23.26
C VAL A 516 28.80 29.88 -24.71
N VAL A 517 29.73 29.48 -25.57
CA VAL A 517 29.42 29.13 -26.97
C VAL A 517 28.72 27.75 -27.00
N ASN A 518 27.55 27.70 -27.62
CA ASN A 518 26.75 26.47 -27.74
C ASN A 518 27.30 25.58 -28.87
N VAL A 519 28.28 24.75 -28.56
CA VAL A 519 28.88 23.79 -29.49
C VAL A 519 28.96 22.40 -28.90
N PRO A 520 28.83 21.33 -29.70
CA PRO A 520 29.03 19.96 -29.25
C PRO A 520 30.38 19.77 -28.55
N GLN A 521 30.39 19.07 -27.44
CA GLN A 521 31.59 18.71 -26.68
C GLN A 521 31.90 17.23 -26.83
N THR A 522 33.11 16.91 -27.26
CA THR A 522 33.61 15.54 -27.39
C THR A 522 34.50 15.17 -26.21
N PHE A 523 34.31 13.99 -25.68
CA PHE A 523 35.08 13.39 -24.59
C PHE A 523 35.86 12.20 -25.09
N ILE A 524 37.09 12.03 -24.60
CA ILE A 524 37.91 10.84 -24.84
C ILE A 524 37.60 9.84 -23.71
N VAL A 525 37.18 8.63 -24.06
CA VAL A 525 36.82 7.56 -23.13
C VAL A 525 37.59 6.30 -23.52
N GLY A 526 38.74 6.07 -22.87
CA GLY A 526 39.68 5.03 -23.29
C GLY A 526 40.16 5.28 -24.73
N ASP A 527 39.99 4.29 -25.59
CA ASP A 527 40.40 4.36 -27.02
C ASP A 527 39.23 4.87 -27.92
N THR A 528 38.13 5.33 -27.36
CA THR A 528 36.97 5.83 -28.09
C THR A 528 36.64 7.28 -27.74
N THR A 529 35.82 7.90 -28.58
CA THR A 529 35.26 9.23 -28.29
C THR A 529 33.77 9.16 -28.12
N TRP A 530 33.23 9.99 -27.21
CA TRP A 530 31.82 10.14 -27.00
C TRP A 530 31.42 11.63 -27.06
N THR A 531 30.37 11.91 -27.82
CA THR A 531 29.75 13.23 -27.94
C THR A 531 28.27 13.09 -27.62
N PRO A 532 27.70 13.83 -26.63
CA PRO A 532 26.28 13.82 -26.38
C PRO A 532 25.48 14.23 -27.63
N LYS A 533 24.40 13.52 -27.94
CA LYS A 533 23.50 13.94 -28.99
C LYS A 533 22.92 15.31 -28.63
N SER A 534 23.05 16.29 -29.49
CA SER A 534 22.46 17.62 -29.29
C SER A 534 20.93 17.52 -29.35
N THR A 535 20.26 18.26 -28.49
CA THR A 535 18.82 18.48 -28.48
C THR A 535 18.46 19.87 -28.99
N ASP A 536 19.48 20.69 -29.25
CA ASP A 536 19.33 22.08 -29.66
C ASP A 536 18.97 22.17 -31.15
N LYS A 537 18.17 23.15 -31.52
CA LYS A 537 17.90 23.48 -32.93
C LYS A 537 19.21 23.90 -33.63
N ASP A 538 19.35 23.58 -34.90
CA ASP A 538 20.57 23.88 -35.67
C ASP A 538 20.93 25.37 -35.67
N GLU A 539 19.93 26.26 -35.66
CA GLU A 539 20.09 27.70 -35.60
C GLU A 539 20.75 28.21 -34.32
N TRP A 540 20.71 27.44 -33.24
CA TRP A 540 21.33 27.80 -31.96
C TRP A 540 22.76 27.29 -31.81
N ILE A 541 23.21 26.41 -32.70
CA ILE A 541 24.57 25.88 -32.67
C ILE A 541 25.54 26.97 -33.09
N GLY A 542 26.62 27.15 -32.31
CA GLY A 542 27.62 28.21 -32.51
C GLY A 542 27.25 29.56 -31.91
N GLN A 543 26.03 29.76 -31.43
CA GLN A 543 25.66 30.99 -30.74
C GLN A 543 26.25 31.05 -29.33
N THR A 544 26.53 32.28 -28.87
CA THR A 544 26.93 32.55 -27.50
C THR A 544 25.69 32.74 -26.63
N VAL A 545 25.46 31.83 -25.67
CA VAL A 545 24.25 31.78 -24.84
C VAL A 545 24.63 31.85 -23.36
N THR A 546 23.66 32.22 -22.50
CA THR A 546 23.86 32.25 -21.05
C THR A 546 23.70 30.86 -20.46
N LEU A 547 24.24 30.61 -19.27
CA LEU A 547 23.99 29.38 -18.51
C LEU A 547 22.49 29.24 -18.20
N LYS A 548 21.79 30.35 -17.91
CA LYS A 548 20.36 30.38 -17.70
C LYS A 548 19.59 29.88 -18.93
N TRP A 549 19.97 30.31 -20.13
CA TRP A 549 19.41 29.81 -21.38
C TRP A 549 19.67 28.29 -21.52
N GLY A 550 20.93 27.86 -21.29
CA GLY A 550 21.30 26.45 -21.39
C GLY A 550 20.48 25.50 -20.54
N LEU A 551 20.17 25.89 -19.28
CA LEU A 551 19.29 25.11 -18.40
C LEU A 551 17.82 25.21 -18.82
N THR A 552 17.36 26.40 -19.22
CA THR A 552 15.99 26.70 -19.68
C THR A 552 15.62 25.85 -20.89
N LYS A 553 16.48 25.78 -21.90
CA LYS A 553 16.31 24.94 -23.09
C LYS A 553 16.73 23.48 -22.89
N SER A 554 17.32 23.19 -21.74
CA SER A 554 17.83 21.85 -21.43
C SER A 554 18.93 21.38 -22.38
N SER A 555 19.81 22.31 -22.85
CA SER A 555 20.88 22.03 -23.80
C SER A 555 21.84 20.95 -23.28
N ASN A 556 22.11 19.95 -24.13
CA ASN A 556 23.11 18.93 -23.83
C ASN A 556 24.53 19.46 -24.05
N ASN A 557 24.72 20.39 -25.00
CA ASN A 557 26.02 20.98 -25.30
C ASN A 557 26.55 21.79 -24.11
N ILE A 558 25.69 22.62 -23.50
CA ILE A 558 26.08 23.42 -22.33
C ILE A 558 26.35 22.55 -21.12
N SER A 559 25.53 21.51 -20.92
CA SER A 559 25.76 20.53 -19.82
C SER A 559 27.07 19.75 -20.04
N ALA A 560 27.41 19.41 -21.29
CA ALA A 560 28.66 18.76 -21.62
C ALA A 560 29.85 19.71 -21.42
N TYR A 561 29.71 21.00 -21.75
CA TYR A 561 30.70 22.02 -21.45
C TYR A 561 31.06 22.07 -19.96
N LEU A 562 30.02 22.15 -19.09
CA LEU A 562 30.23 22.16 -17.64
C LEU A 562 30.85 20.85 -17.15
N MET A 563 30.40 19.70 -17.67
CA MET A 563 30.98 18.40 -17.33
C MET A 563 32.46 18.29 -17.71
N LYS A 564 32.83 18.89 -18.83
CA LYS A 564 34.27 18.94 -19.28
C LYS A 564 35.11 19.77 -18.34
N GLN A 565 34.55 20.83 -17.78
CA GLN A 565 35.22 21.74 -16.86
C GLN A 565 35.41 21.13 -15.46
N TYR A 566 34.36 20.51 -14.89
CA TYR A 566 34.39 20.06 -13.50
C TYR A 566 34.63 18.55 -13.33
N GLY A 567 34.30 17.77 -14.34
CA GLY A 567 34.45 16.31 -14.33
C GLY A 567 33.38 15.55 -13.58
N PRO A 568 33.25 14.23 -13.83
CA PRO A 568 32.19 13.42 -13.30
C PRO A 568 32.30 13.15 -11.80
N ASN A 569 33.50 13.07 -11.22
CA ASN A 569 33.68 12.84 -9.79
C ASN A 569 33.15 14.00 -8.94
N ALA A 570 33.41 15.25 -9.33
CA ALA A 570 32.89 16.42 -8.62
C ALA A 570 31.34 16.47 -8.67
N MET A 571 30.75 16.09 -9.81
CA MET A 571 29.32 15.99 -9.94
C MET A 571 28.73 14.90 -9.00
N VAL A 572 29.34 13.72 -8.93
CA VAL A 572 28.94 12.65 -8.02
C VAL A 572 29.02 13.12 -6.57
N GLU A 573 30.09 13.81 -6.19
CA GLU A 573 30.24 14.35 -4.84
C GLU A 573 29.17 15.39 -4.52
N MET A 574 28.83 16.28 -5.43
CA MET A 574 27.74 17.24 -5.28
C MET A 574 26.40 16.51 -5.06
N MET A 575 26.09 15.50 -5.86
CA MET A 575 24.88 14.70 -5.71
C MET A 575 24.85 13.99 -4.35
N ARG A 576 25.97 13.46 -3.86
CA ARG A 576 26.10 12.87 -2.52
C ARG A 576 25.83 13.89 -1.41
N LYS A 577 26.39 15.09 -1.51
CA LYS A 577 26.11 16.18 -0.57
C LYS A 577 24.62 16.52 -0.52
N MET A 578 23.93 16.49 -1.66
CA MET A 578 22.49 16.73 -1.78
C MET A 578 21.62 15.50 -1.45
N GLY A 579 22.19 14.37 -1.01
CA GLY A 579 21.43 13.25 -0.44
C GLY A 579 21.14 12.10 -1.39
N VAL A 580 21.70 12.04 -2.59
CA VAL A 580 21.57 10.89 -3.48
C VAL A 580 22.42 9.72 -2.97
N GLY A 581 21.78 8.62 -2.54
CA GLY A 581 22.42 7.42 -2.01
C GLY A 581 22.67 6.31 -3.04
N SER A 582 21.90 6.29 -4.13
CA SER A 582 22.01 5.29 -5.21
C SER A 582 23.39 5.24 -5.82
N TYR A 583 23.76 4.08 -6.39
CA TYR A 583 25.02 3.96 -7.14
C TYR A 583 25.10 5.00 -8.26
N LEU A 584 26.21 5.72 -8.34
CA LEU A 584 26.51 6.71 -9.37
C LEU A 584 27.87 6.37 -9.98
N ASP A 585 27.85 6.00 -11.25
CA ASP A 585 29.07 5.77 -12.01
C ASP A 585 29.70 7.14 -12.43
N PRO A 586 30.92 7.46 -12.06
CA PRO A 586 31.56 8.75 -12.39
C PRO A 586 32.03 8.78 -13.85
N VAL A 587 31.07 8.78 -14.77
CA VAL A 587 31.31 8.80 -16.22
C VAL A 587 30.74 10.06 -16.86
N TYR A 588 31.28 10.51 -17.98
CA TYR A 588 30.83 11.71 -18.69
C TYR A 588 29.36 11.70 -19.07
N PRO A 589 28.74 10.58 -19.48
CA PRO A 589 27.31 10.51 -19.77
C PRO A 589 26.40 10.89 -18.60
N LEU A 590 26.92 10.97 -17.38
CA LEU A 590 26.18 11.45 -16.22
C LEU A 590 25.60 12.85 -16.43
N CYS A 591 26.27 13.74 -17.21
CA CYS A 591 25.78 15.10 -17.51
C CYS A 591 24.42 15.14 -18.26
N VAL A 592 24.06 14.05 -18.93
CA VAL A 592 22.77 13.91 -19.63
C VAL A 592 21.81 12.93 -18.94
N GLY A 593 22.20 12.40 -17.78
CA GLY A 593 21.33 11.62 -16.90
C GLY A 593 21.33 10.12 -17.14
N SER A 594 22.49 9.51 -17.29
CA SER A 594 22.64 8.05 -17.43
C SER A 594 22.40 7.25 -16.14
N ALA A 595 22.28 7.92 -14.98
CA ALA A 595 22.09 7.27 -13.68
C ALA A 595 20.62 6.85 -13.42
N ASP A 596 20.46 5.73 -12.72
CA ASP A 596 19.19 5.22 -12.24
C ASP A 596 18.99 5.64 -10.77
N ILE A 597 18.01 6.53 -10.51
CA ILE A 597 17.75 7.09 -9.18
C ILE A 597 16.26 7.04 -8.90
N SER A 598 15.88 6.91 -7.63
CA SER A 598 14.47 6.88 -7.22
C SER A 598 13.84 8.28 -7.17
N VAL A 599 12.50 8.35 -7.30
CA VAL A 599 11.75 9.60 -7.10
C VAL A 599 12.00 10.16 -5.70
N TYR A 600 12.06 9.29 -4.70
CA TYR A 600 12.36 9.65 -3.32
C TYR A 600 13.69 10.42 -3.21
N GLU A 601 14.77 9.91 -3.79
CA GLU A 601 16.10 10.56 -3.72
C GLU A 601 16.13 11.85 -4.52
N MET A 602 15.54 11.86 -5.71
CA MET A 602 15.52 13.04 -6.57
C MET A 602 14.73 14.19 -5.96
N VAL A 603 13.54 13.92 -5.40
CA VAL A 603 12.72 14.95 -4.73
C VAL A 603 13.44 15.46 -3.48
N SER A 604 14.05 14.56 -2.70
CA SER A 604 14.80 14.93 -1.49
C SER A 604 16.00 15.82 -1.81
N ALA A 605 16.72 15.52 -2.89
CA ALA A 605 17.85 16.30 -3.33
C ALA A 605 17.43 17.70 -3.86
N TYR A 606 16.37 17.77 -4.66
CA TYR A 606 15.84 19.05 -5.15
C TYR A 606 15.28 19.92 -4.01
N ASN A 607 14.80 19.29 -2.93
CA ASN A 607 14.32 20.01 -1.75
C ASN A 607 15.40 20.88 -1.09
N THR A 608 16.69 20.64 -1.37
CA THR A 608 17.80 21.47 -0.92
C THR A 608 17.69 22.91 -1.43
N PHE A 609 17.13 23.13 -2.62
CA PHE A 609 17.03 24.49 -3.19
C PHE A 609 16.05 25.39 -2.42
N PRO A 610 14.77 25.04 -2.26
CA PRO A 610 13.84 25.87 -1.45
C PRO A 610 14.17 25.83 0.05
N SER A 611 14.96 24.85 0.51
CA SER A 611 15.48 24.79 1.89
C SER A 611 16.75 25.63 2.10
N LYS A 612 17.01 26.60 1.22
CA LYS A 612 18.15 27.52 1.34
C LYS A 612 19.52 26.83 1.38
N GLY A 613 19.70 25.77 0.58
CA GLY A 613 20.95 25.02 0.52
C GLY A 613 21.13 23.92 1.54
N VAL A 614 20.19 23.77 2.46
CA VAL A 614 20.20 22.72 3.49
C VAL A 614 19.51 21.46 2.98
N TYR A 615 20.22 20.35 2.96
CA TYR A 615 19.60 19.04 2.78
C TYR A 615 18.86 18.64 4.05
N VAL A 616 17.57 18.41 3.93
CA VAL A 616 16.68 17.97 5.01
C VAL A 616 16.22 16.56 4.68
N SER A 617 16.57 15.57 5.52
CA SER A 617 16.16 14.18 5.28
C SER A 617 14.64 14.04 5.37
N PRO A 618 13.99 13.32 4.42
CA PRO A 618 12.55 13.13 4.48
C PRO A 618 12.11 12.35 5.71
N ILE A 619 11.04 12.81 6.34
CA ILE A 619 10.40 12.15 7.47
C ILE A 619 8.96 11.78 7.12
N PHE A 620 8.53 10.58 7.52
CA PHE A 620 7.22 10.01 7.23
C PHE A 620 6.36 9.87 8.48
N VAL A 621 6.99 9.68 9.64
CA VAL A 621 6.35 9.46 10.94
C VAL A 621 7.01 10.36 11.95
N THR A 622 6.21 11.08 12.72
CA THR A 622 6.69 11.97 13.79
C THR A 622 6.64 11.28 15.15
N ARG A 623 5.64 10.40 15.38
CA ARG A 623 5.41 9.79 16.68
C ARG A 623 4.69 8.45 16.56
N ILE A 624 5.00 7.53 17.48
CA ILE A 624 4.26 6.27 17.68
C ILE A 624 3.81 6.23 19.14
N GLU A 625 2.53 5.95 19.36
CA GLU A 625 1.92 5.75 20.67
C GLU A 625 1.33 4.34 20.77
N ASP A 626 1.18 3.84 22.00
CA ASP A 626 0.36 2.67 22.27
C ASP A 626 -1.15 3.02 22.28
N ASN A 627 -1.99 2.03 22.55
CA ASN A 627 -3.44 2.19 22.64
C ASN A 627 -3.88 3.05 23.84
N MET A 628 -3.03 3.22 24.85
CA MET A 628 -3.29 4.04 26.03
C MET A 628 -2.82 5.50 25.85
N GLY A 629 -2.12 5.79 24.76
CA GLY A 629 -1.57 7.13 24.48
C GLY A 629 -0.16 7.36 25.03
N ASN A 630 0.52 6.31 25.50
CA ASN A 630 1.92 6.43 25.89
C ASN A 630 2.80 6.53 24.65
N VAL A 631 3.73 7.49 24.65
CA VAL A 631 4.67 7.68 23.55
C VAL A 631 5.73 6.60 23.58
N LEU A 632 5.79 5.81 22.51
CA LEU A 632 6.76 4.71 22.33
C LEU A 632 7.98 5.15 21.52
N GLY A 633 7.86 6.18 20.71
CA GLY A 633 8.95 6.72 19.90
C GLY A 633 8.58 8.07 19.27
N GLU A 634 9.54 8.95 19.23
CA GLU A 634 9.48 10.22 18.51
C GLU A 634 10.60 10.27 17.47
N PHE A 635 10.31 10.85 16.31
CA PHE A 635 11.25 10.87 15.19
C PHE A 635 11.45 12.31 14.73
N SER A 636 12.69 12.62 14.42
CA SER A 636 13.09 13.89 13.83
C SER A 636 13.98 13.64 12.61
N ASN A 637 14.08 14.60 11.73
CA ASN A 637 14.96 14.51 10.59
C ASN A 637 16.36 15.03 10.87
N SER A 638 17.33 14.58 10.06
CA SER A 638 18.66 15.16 10.03
C SER A 638 18.74 16.32 9.02
N LYS A 639 19.48 17.35 9.37
CA LYS A 639 19.75 18.52 8.51
C LYS A 639 21.25 18.69 8.34
N ARG A 640 21.69 19.01 7.14
CA ARG A 640 23.07 19.38 6.87
C ARG A 640 23.13 20.37 5.73
N GLU A 641 24.05 21.29 5.79
CA GLU A 641 24.35 22.17 4.66
C GLU A 641 24.92 21.34 3.52
N ALA A 642 24.31 21.43 2.36
CA ALA A 642 24.78 20.77 1.14
C ALA A 642 25.44 21.75 0.18
N VAL A 643 24.87 22.95 0.06
CA VAL A 643 25.38 24.08 -0.73
C VAL A 643 25.07 25.38 0.01
N SER A 644 25.73 26.48 -0.38
CA SER A 644 25.45 27.78 0.22
C SER A 644 24.03 28.27 -0.10
N GLU A 645 23.43 29.09 0.78
CA GLU A 645 22.14 29.74 0.52
C GLU A 645 22.17 30.57 -0.75
N TYR A 646 23.31 31.20 -1.04
CA TYR A 646 23.57 31.95 -2.27
C TYR A 646 23.43 31.05 -3.51
N THR A 647 24.10 29.91 -3.53
CA THR A 647 24.05 28.93 -4.64
C THR A 647 22.62 28.40 -4.81
N ALA A 648 21.91 28.09 -3.72
CA ALA A 648 20.54 27.62 -3.78
C ALA A 648 19.59 28.65 -4.41
N TYR A 649 19.76 29.93 -4.08
CA TYR A 649 18.97 31.01 -4.66
C TYR A 649 19.28 31.21 -6.16
N LEU A 650 20.55 31.17 -6.58
CA LEU A 650 20.92 31.22 -7.99
C LEU A 650 20.28 30.06 -8.76
N MET A 651 20.28 28.86 -8.19
CA MET A 651 19.64 27.70 -8.79
C MET A 651 18.12 27.82 -8.88
N ALA A 652 17.48 28.42 -7.88
CA ALA A 652 16.02 28.71 -7.95
C ALA A 652 15.74 29.67 -9.11
N ASN A 653 16.54 30.71 -9.31
CA ASN A 653 16.39 31.64 -10.42
C ASN A 653 16.60 30.94 -11.79
N LEU A 654 17.66 30.11 -11.92
CA LEU A 654 17.90 29.33 -13.14
C LEU A 654 16.72 28.43 -13.51
N MET A 655 16.18 27.70 -12.51
CA MET A 655 15.08 26.76 -12.73
C MET A 655 13.71 27.43 -12.88
N GLN A 656 13.54 28.68 -12.42
CA GLN A 656 12.35 29.48 -12.78
C GLN A 656 12.32 29.77 -14.29
N GLY A 657 13.50 29.96 -14.93
CA GLY A 657 13.59 30.09 -16.38
C GLY A 657 12.96 28.92 -17.13
N VAL A 658 13.16 27.68 -16.66
CA VAL A 658 12.59 26.48 -17.26
C VAL A 658 11.05 26.50 -17.26
N VAL A 659 10.45 27.05 -16.19
CA VAL A 659 8.98 27.13 -16.05
C VAL A 659 8.41 28.33 -16.77
N ASN A 660 9.13 29.43 -16.84
CA ASN A 660 8.62 30.70 -17.40
C ASN A 660 8.74 30.75 -18.92
N SER A 661 9.84 30.21 -19.49
CA SER A 661 10.12 30.31 -20.95
C SER A 661 10.79 29.07 -21.54
N GLY A 662 10.84 27.96 -20.79
CA GLY A 662 11.50 26.74 -21.20
C GLY A 662 10.59 25.53 -21.29
N THR A 663 11.20 24.35 -21.11
CA THR A 663 10.51 23.05 -21.26
C THR A 663 9.34 22.83 -20.27
N GLY A 664 9.22 23.66 -19.24
CA GLY A 664 8.14 23.66 -18.25
C GLY A 664 7.03 24.68 -18.47
N VAL A 665 7.06 25.47 -19.56
CA VAL A 665 6.12 26.59 -19.81
C VAL A 665 4.65 26.21 -19.79
N ARG A 666 4.33 24.95 -20.08
CA ARG A 666 2.97 24.40 -20.01
C ARG A 666 2.32 24.60 -18.64
N LEU A 667 3.08 24.69 -17.55
CA LEU A 667 2.55 25.03 -16.22
C LEU A 667 1.90 26.41 -16.21
N ARG A 668 2.45 27.36 -16.93
CA ARG A 668 1.89 28.71 -17.12
C ARG A 668 0.74 28.70 -18.12
N ALA A 669 1.00 28.22 -19.33
CA ALA A 669 0.08 28.33 -20.47
C ALA A 669 -1.16 27.43 -20.33
N LYS A 670 -1.01 26.16 -19.91
CA LYS A 670 -2.13 25.21 -19.84
C LYS A 670 -2.77 25.14 -18.45
N TYR A 671 -1.94 25.16 -17.40
CA TYR A 671 -2.42 24.98 -16.02
C TYR A 671 -2.66 26.31 -15.30
N GLY A 672 -2.30 27.44 -15.88
CA GLY A 672 -2.56 28.78 -15.36
C GLY A 672 -1.90 29.05 -14.00
N LEU A 673 -0.87 28.28 -13.61
CA LEU A 673 -0.19 28.43 -12.34
C LEU A 673 0.59 29.74 -12.31
N LYS A 674 0.43 30.51 -11.25
CA LYS A 674 1.12 31.77 -11.02
C LYS A 674 2.14 31.62 -9.89
N GLY A 675 2.77 32.74 -9.49
CA GLY A 675 3.75 32.77 -8.41
C GLY A 675 5.13 32.25 -8.83
N GLU A 676 6.03 32.09 -7.87
CA GLU A 676 7.39 31.64 -8.12
C GLU A 676 7.46 30.10 -8.09
N ILE A 677 7.66 29.54 -9.27
CA ILE A 677 7.78 28.10 -9.48
C ILE A 677 9.08 27.83 -10.22
N ALA A 678 9.90 26.99 -9.66
CA ALA A 678 11.13 26.48 -10.26
C ALA A 678 11.01 24.98 -10.53
N GLY A 679 11.66 24.46 -11.57
CA GLY A 679 11.58 23.04 -11.86
C GLY A 679 12.41 22.61 -13.07
N LYS A 680 12.41 21.30 -13.32
CA LYS A 680 13.14 20.69 -14.44
C LYS A 680 12.38 19.50 -14.99
N THR A 681 12.24 19.45 -16.32
CA THR A 681 11.78 18.28 -17.06
C THR A 681 12.92 17.31 -17.31
N GLY A 682 12.63 16.02 -17.35
CA GLY A 682 13.53 14.97 -17.75
C GLY A 682 12.88 14.05 -18.77
N THR A 683 13.64 13.67 -19.77
CA THR A 683 13.27 12.67 -20.77
C THR A 683 14.49 11.84 -21.04
N THR A 684 14.35 10.53 -21.06
CA THR A 684 15.43 9.63 -21.43
C THR A 684 15.47 9.42 -22.95
N ASN A 685 16.59 8.90 -23.43
CA ASN A 685 16.65 8.40 -24.79
C ASN A 685 15.51 7.39 -24.97
N ASP A 686 14.93 7.32 -26.18
CA ASP A 686 13.83 6.44 -26.54
C ASP A 686 12.53 6.67 -25.73
N GLN A 687 12.41 7.79 -25.03
CA GLN A 687 11.21 8.23 -24.29
C GLN A 687 10.66 7.17 -23.30
N SER A 688 11.52 6.34 -22.71
CA SER A 688 11.13 5.30 -21.76
C SER A 688 10.72 5.85 -20.39
N ASP A 689 11.28 7.00 -20.01
CA ASP A 689 11.10 7.64 -18.71
C ASP A 689 10.84 9.14 -18.87
N GLY A 690 9.70 9.59 -18.38
CA GLY A 690 9.33 10.99 -18.30
C GLY A 690 9.37 11.48 -16.85
N TRP A 691 10.08 12.59 -16.61
CA TRP A 691 10.25 13.18 -15.30
C TRP A 691 9.84 14.63 -15.28
N PHE A 692 9.31 15.06 -14.16
CA PHE A 692 9.23 16.47 -13.79
C PHE A 692 9.42 16.61 -12.27
N ILE A 693 10.35 17.46 -11.87
CA ILE A 693 10.53 17.85 -10.47
C ILE A 693 10.46 19.36 -10.42
N GLY A 694 9.54 19.86 -9.60
CA GLY A 694 9.32 21.30 -9.43
C GLY A 694 9.08 21.64 -7.98
N TYR A 695 9.31 22.91 -7.65
CA TYR A 695 9.13 23.42 -6.31
C TYR A 695 8.68 24.88 -6.32
N THR A 696 7.96 25.24 -5.26
CA THR A 696 7.69 26.59 -4.81
C THR A 696 8.54 26.87 -3.56
N PRO A 697 8.54 28.07 -2.98
CA PRO A 697 9.17 28.30 -1.68
C PRO A 697 8.68 27.38 -0.57
N SER A 698 7.42 26.89 -0.66
CA SER A 698 6.72 26.17 0.41
C SER A 698 6.54 24.68 0.15
N LEU A 699 6.73 24.18 -1.07
CA LEU A 699 6.49 22.77 -1.42
C LEU A 699 7.37 22.31 -2.58
N THR A 700 8.03 21.16 -2.42
CA THR A 700 8.75 20.44 -3.49
C THR A 700 7.96 19.20 -3.87
N ALA A 701 7.75 18.96 -5.15
CA ALA A 701 7.13 17.72 -5.62
C ALA A 701 7.82 17.19 -6.89
N GLY A 702 7.86 15.87 -7.01
CA GLY A 702 8.44 15.20 -8.17
C GLY A 702 7.57 14.07 -8.68
N VAL A 703 7.60 13.90 -9.99
CA VAL A 703 6.81 12.92 -10.75
C VAL A 703 7.71 12.18 -11.72
N TRP A 704 7.54 10.88 -11.75
CA TRP A 704 8.03 10.01 -12.81
C TRP A 704 6.86 9.27 -13.46
N VAL A 705 6.93 9.09 -14.79
CA VAL A 705 5.99 8.25 -15.56
C VAL A 705 6.77 7.43 -16.58
N GLY A 706 6.44 6.15 -16.70
CA GLY A 706 7.03 5.23 -17.66
C GLY A 706 6.30 3.88 -17.64
N ALA A 707 6.69 2.96 -18.52
CA ALA A 707 6.21 1.57 -18.43
C ALA A 707 7.06 0.75 -17.46
N GLU A 708 6.62 -0.47 -17.15
CA GLU A 708 7.38 -1.42 -16.33
C GLU A 708 8.75 -1.72 -16.95
N ASP A 709 8.77 -2.08 -18.23
CA ASP A 709 9.98 -2.31 -19.00
C ASP A 709 10.32 -1.08 -19.85
N ARG A 710 11.58 -0.72 -19.93
CA ARG A 710 12.07 0.38 -20.80
C ARG A 710 11.86 0.14 -22.29
N GLN A 711 11.74 -1.13 -22.68
CA GLN A 711 11.46 -1.56 -24.04
C GLN A 711 10.01 -1.30 -24.47
N VAL A 712 9.19 -0.77 -23.57
CA VAL A 712 7.78 -0.41 -23.79
C VAL A 712 7.66 1.10 -23.57
N HIS A 713 7.69 1.87 -24.65
CA HIS A 713 7.73 3.34 -24.59
C HIS A 713 7.02 3.99 -25.79
N PHE A 714 6.82 5.29 -25.74
CA PHE A 714 6.34 6.08 -26.88
C PHE A 714 7.37 6.17 -28.00
N GLU A 715 6.92 6.26 -29.26
CA GLU A 715 7.82 6.45 -30.41
C GLU A 715 8.21 7.94 -30.64
N SER A 716 7.44 8.88 -30.12
CA SER A 716 7.68 10.30 -30.34
C SER A 716 7.99 11.06 -29.07
N LEU A 717 8.88 12.05 -29.16
CA LEU A 717 9.21 12.96 -28.08
C LEU A 717 8.00 13.81 -27.64
N SER A 718 7.13 14.20 -28.57
CA SER A 718 5.93 15.01 -28.27
C SER A 718 4.98 14.30 -27.32
N LEU A 719 4.86 12.97 -27.40
CA LEU A 719 4.04 12.16 -26.50
C LEU A 719 4.81 11.63 -25.30
N GLY A 720 6.05 11.17 -25.51
CA GLY A 720 6.87 10.51 -24.48
C GLY A 720 7.84 11.45 -23.74
N GLY A 721 7.81 12.74 -24.01
CA GLY A 721 8.62 13.70 -23.25
C GLY A 721 8.08 13.98 -21.86
N GLY A 722 8.97 14.30 -20.90
CA GLY A 722 8.60 14.59 -19.51
C GLY A 722 7.60 15.73 -19.36
N SER A 723 7.60 16.71 -20.27
CA SER A 723 6.61 17.79 -20.33
C SER A 723 5.18 17.33 -20.65
N ASN A 724 5.04 16.13 -21.24
CA ASN A 724 3.74 15.53 -21.54
C ASN A 724 3.39 14.35 -20.63
N MET A 725 4.39 13.56 -20.18
CA MET A 725 4.16 12.41 -19.32
C MET A 725 4.01 12.79 -17.85
N ALA A 726 4.95 13.54 -17.28
CA ALA A 726 5.07 13.76 -15.83
C ALA A 726 4.60 15.15 -15.38
N LEU A 727 4.96 16.21 -16.09
CA LEU A 727 4.61 17.59 -15.76
C LEU A 727 3.09 17.81 -15.58
N PRO A 728 2.19 17.20 -16.37
CA PRO A 728 0.75 17.37 -16.19
C PRO A 728 0.23 16.88 -14.83
N ILE A 729 0.79 15.80 -14.29
CA ILE A 729 0.41 15.30 -12.96
C ILE A 729 0.80 16.33 -11.89
N TRP A 730 1.99 16.89 -11.98
CA TRP A 730 2.46 17.95 -11.09
C TRP A 730 1.56 19.20 -11.21
N GLY A 731 1.24 19.59 -12.45
CA GLY A 731 0.38 20.76 -12.72
C GLY A 731 -1.03 20.62 -12.13
N LEU A 732 -1.68 19.47 -12.34
CA LEU A 732 -3.01 19.17 -11.78
C LEU A 732 -2.99 19.13 -10.24
N PHE A 733 -1.96 18.57 -9.65
CA PHE A 733 -1.78 18.56 -8.21
C PHE A 733 -1.64 19.97 -7.66
N MET A 734 -0.74 20.79 -8.20
CA MET A 734 -0.49 22.14 -7.73
C MET A 734 -1.68 23.07 -7.94
N GLN A 735 -2.46 22.91 -9.02
CA GLN A 735 -3.70 23.67 -9.21
C GLN A 735 -4.67 23.46 -8.03
N LYS A 736 -4.81 22.21 -7.56
CA LYS A 736 -5.68 21.89 -6.43
C LYS A 736 -5.11 22.42 -5.11
N VAL A 737 -3.80 22.23 -4.90
CA VAL A 737 -3.10 22.67 -3.69
C VAL A 737 -3.13 24.18 -3.53
N MET A 738 -2.78 24.95 -4.58
CA MET A 738 -2.77 26.41 -4.53
C MET A 738 -4.18 27.03 -4.44
N LYS A 739 -5.20 26.31 -4.94
CA LYS A 739 -6.59 26.71 -4.81
C LYS A 739 -7.14 26.49 -3.41
N ASP A 740 -6.61 25.52 -2.67
CA ASP A 740 -7.01 25.22 -1.29
C ASP A 740 -6.19 26.09 -0.33
N GLY A 741 -6.75 27.23 0.08
CA GLY A 741 -6.07 28.19 0.96
C GLY A 741 -5.71 27.66 2.36
N THR A 742 -6.01 26.38 2.68
CA THR A 742 -5.69 25.77 4.00
C THR A 742 -4.38 25.00 4.01
N LEU A 743 -3.70 24.84 2.86
CA LEU A 743 -2.54 23.96 2.72
C LEU A 743 -1.18 24.67 2.82
N GLY A 744 -1.17 25.98 3.08
CA GLY A 744 0.08 26.74 3.30
C GLY A 744 0.97 26.93 2.07
N VAL A 745 0.42 26.78 0.86
CA VAL A 745 1.13 26.99 -0.41
C VAL A 745 0.39 28.03 -1.23
N TYR A 746 1.00 29.20 -1.39
CA TYR A 746 0.33 30.36 -1.98
C TYR A 746 1.05 30.89 -3.22
N GLU A 747 0.31 31.48 -4.15
CA GLU A 747 0.88 32.17 -5.32
C GLU A 747 1.72 33.40 -4.95
N THR A 748 1.56 33.89 -3.71
CA THR A 748 2.29 35.02 -3.16
C THR A 748 3.63 34.65 -2.55
N ASP A 749 3.92 33.36 -2.35
CA ASP A 749 5.19 32.89 -1.78
C ASP A 749 6.36 33.28 -2.70
N ARG A 750 7.47 33.71 -2.09
CA ARG A 750 8.66 34.17 -2.81
C ARG A 750 9.92 33.48 -2.31
N PHE A 751 10.86 33.21 -3.24
CA PHE A 751 12.21 32.82 -2.87
C PHE A 751 12.94 34.05 -2.32
N ILE A 752 13.39 33.94 -1.08
CA ILE A 752 14.05 35.07 -0.39
C ILE A 752 15.51 35.13 -0.83
N ALA A 753 15.90 36.26 -1.41
CA ALA A 753 17.29 36.53 -1.76
C ALA A 753 18.15 36.65 -0.50
N PRO A 754 19.30 35.97 -0.42
CA PRO A 754 20.26 36.20 0.66
C PRO A 754 20.80 37.62 0.66
N PRO A 755 21.20 38.17 1.82
CA PRO A 755 21.82 39.48 1.89
C PRO A 755 23.07 39.60 1.02
N GLY A 756 23.23 40.72 0.34
CA GLY A 756 24.45 41.02 -0.44
C GLY A 756 24.44 40.53 -1.90
N ILE A 757 23.32 40.03 -2.42
CA ILE A 757 23.20 39.76 -3.85
C ILE A 757 23.13 41.08 -4.62
N SER A 758 24.17 41.38 -5.39
CA SER A 758 24.26 42.53 -6.30
C SER A 758 24.17 42.13 -7.79
N LEU A 759 23.96 40.85 -8.12
CA LEU A 759 23.93 40.33 -9.48
C LEU A 759 22.62 40.66 -10.20
N ASN A 760 22.72 41.14 -11.44
CA ASN A 760 21.58 41.15 -12.35
C ASN A 760 21.32 39.69 -12.81
N LEU A 761 20.21 39.12 -12.36
CA LEU A 761 19.82 37.74 -12.68
C LEU A 761 18.88 37.65 -13.90
N ASP A 762 18.45 38.79 -14.47
CA ASP A 762 17.58 38.83 -15.65
C ASP A 762 18.38 38.64 -16.97
N CYS A 763 19.72 38.71 -16.90
CA CYS A 763 20.61 38.51 -18.03
C CYS A 763 20.30 39.41 -19.22
N ASP A 764 19.86 40.65 -18.97
CA ASP A 764 19.48 41.62 -20.01
C ASP A 764 20.65 41.89 -20.99
N GLY A 765 20.39 41.72 -22.29
CA GLY A 765 21.30 42.03 -23.39
C GLY A 765 21.78 40.85 -24.22
N SER A 766 21.16 39.66 -24.16
CA SER A 766 21.39 38.64 -25.19
C SER A 766 20.32 38.70 -26.27
N ASP A 767 20.67 39.08 -27.47
CA ASP A 767 19.76 39.16 -28.66
C ASP A 767 19.07 37.80 -28.94
N ALA A 768 19.65 36.70 -28.51
CA ALA A 768 19.06 35.34 -28.61
C ALA A 768 17.80 35.15 -27.75
N ASP A 769 17.68 35.80 -26.57
CA ASP A 769 16.48 35.65 -25.69
C ASP A 769 15.28 36.44 -26.21
N ALA A 770 15.52 37.56 -26.95
CA ALA A 770 14.46 38.37 -27.50
C ALA A 770 13.78 37.72 -28.76
N ALA A 771 14.58 37.09 -29.61
CA ALA A 771 14.08 36.39 -30.81
C ALA A 771 13.24 35.15 -30.45
N VAL A 772 13.69 34.38 -29.42
CA VAL A 772 12.95 33.15 -28.96
C VAL A 772 11.61 33.49 -28.31
N ARG A 773 11.46 34.61 -27.62
CA ARG A 773 10.16 35.04 -27.02
C ARG A 773 9.09 35.35 -28.06
N ALA A 774 9.49 35.76 -29.25
CA ALA A 774 8.55 36.08 -30.34
C ALA A 774 8.03 34.84 -31.08
N GLU A 775 8.88 33.83 -31.33
CA GLU A 775 8.50 32.64 -32.07
C GLU A 775 7.75 31.59 -31.22
N GLU A 776 8.10 31.40 -29.94
CA GLU A 776 7.41 30.41 -29.09
C GLU A 776 5.97 30.79 -28.73
N SER A 777 5.59 32.05 -28.79
CA SER A 777 4.17 32.46 -28.64
C SER A 777 3.30 31.99 -29.79
N GLU A 778 3.84 31.76 -30.97
CA GLU A 778 3.09 31.29 -32.13
C GLU A 778 3.02 29.77 -32.25
N GLU A 779 4.08 29.03 -31.88
CA GLU A 779 4.14 27.56 -32.04
C GLU A 779 3.29 26.80 -31.01
N TYR A 780 3.05 27.35 -29.80
CA TYR A 780 2.22 26.73 -28.76
C TYR A 780 0.71 27.00 -28.87
N PHE A 781 0.29 27.85 -29.77
CA PHE A 781 -1.15 28.10 -30.02
C PHE A 781 -1.78 27.15 -31.05
N PHE A 782 -1.00 26.38 -31.81
CA PHE A 782 -1.47 25.53 -32.92
C PHE A 782 -1.31 24.02 -32.77
N GLU A 783 -0.94 23.43 -31.56
CA GLU A 783 -0.96 22.00 -31.31
C GLU A 783 -1.98 21.57 -30.24
#